data_69b22983d3930cc6bb388c33f9497f8f
#
_entry.id   69b22983d3930cc6bb388c33f9497f8f
#
_cell.length_a   1.000
_cell.length_b   1.000
_cell.length_c   1.000
_cell.angle_alpha   90.00
_cell.angle_beta   90.00
_cell.angle_gamma   90.00
#
_symmetry.space_group_name_H-M   'P 1'
#
loop_
_entity.id
_entity.type
_entity.pdbx_description
1 polymer ?
#
loop_
_entity_poly.entity_id
_entity_poly.type
_entity_poly.pdbx_seq_one_letter_code
_entity_poly.pdbx_strand_id
1 'polypeptide(L)'
;MAQTPIRAVVLDERNKPVQGVEIFTSEEIIAITDANGKFEFASNYFPVIVNGSINKEKVLGYKFTKKPMSIDKIDTLYLNQGMDIILMVEIRGGEKGIFDEEVKTKELKLNPSIGSGIESIIQTLGGVSSGNEMSSQFSVRGGNFDENLIYVNDIEIFRPQLISSGQQEGLSFINPDLVNSIKFSAGGFEAQYGDKMSSVLDVEYVKPTTFKSQVNLGTMLNSVSVEGSRKKWAGLVSFRNYSNSLLTSSLNTSGTYSMAYRDVQAYLEFKPSKFWNINFLGNIANNAFTLLPQSRTTDFGTVQQAYQLSVNMAGQENMNYAYNLGALTAVYRPNVKNTYKWILSITDITEQEYFDVEGAYQLSELDRDMSSKSYGKPLRTLGYGYYLNHGRNQMRSQIVNFSHLGQIGKVTAKRSFKYGLRVNNEIVQDRFLQWLYNDSADYNIAPNSFAIDSILLDNSVRSNNQIQSIRTSAFVQGQFLLNKKQNIWMNLGVRGQYWDFNNELIVMPRLNLKWEPNRNYNSNVADSLKKQDITYKLAIGAYNQPPFYRELRDFQGNIHKDVVSQKSWHFVAGVDKYLTLWNRRFKYTVEGYFKQMNQLVPYLYENIRIRYYANNNANGYAWGIDNRIYGQFNKGLESWFTMSILQTQEKITYLNDKGEMTTSDWLRRPTDKRVNFAIVFQDHLAKYPSIRVNLRLVVGTGMPYFLDGQYRYTTNPNVIPAYRRLDMGFSKILIKSTKGDKKAPKKNPFGLDEAWFSIDIFNLLDINNVISYTWVKDLSNNKYGVPEYLTGRRINARVYVVF
;
A
#
# COMPACT_ATOMS: atom_id res chain seq x y z
N MET A 1 -60.11 -11.44 8.27
CA MET A 1 -59.99 -11.11 6.84
C MET A 1 -59.29 -12.26 6.16
N ALA A 2 -59.80 -12.79 5.02
CA ALA A 2 -59.16 -13.88 4.31
C ALA A 2 -57.80 -13.44 3.74
N GLN A 3 -56.78 -14.22 4.01
CA GLN A 3 -55.43 -14.01 3.46
C GLN A 3 -55.48 -14.13 1.92
N THR A 4 -54.82 -13.26 1.20
CA THR A 4 -54.80 -13.30 -0.27
C THR A 4 -53.57 -14.13 -0.71
N PRO A 5 -53.76 -15.22 -1.43
CA PRO A 5 -52.68 -16.00 -1.95
C PRO A 5 -51.92 -15.24 -3.07
N ILE A 6 -50.60 -15.21 -3.01
CA ILE A 6 -49.72 -14.67 -4.04
C ILE A 6 -49.02 -15.86 -4.68
N ARG A 7 -49.15 -16.01 -5.99
CA ARG A 7 -48.49 -17.06 -6.79
C ARG A 7 -47.44 -16.48 -7.73
N ALA A 8 -46.26 -17.06 -7.74
CA ALA A 8 -45.23 -16.65 -8.65
C ALA A 8 -44.35 -17.84 -9.11
N VAL A 9 -43.68 -17.66 -10.23
CA VAL A 9 -42.74 -18.62 -10.77
C VAL A 9 -41.36 -17.97 -10.85
N VAL A 10 -40.31 -18.71 -10.47
CA VAL A 10 -38.92 -18.29 -10.55
C VAL A 10 -38.28 -18.94 -11.78
N LEU A 11 -37.78 -18.14 -12.70
CA LEU A 11 -37.09 -18.57 -13.91
C LEU A 11 -35.61 -18.11 -13.87
N ASP A 12 -34.75 -18.89 -14.55
CA ASP A 12 -33.36 -18.47 -14.81
C ASP A 12 -33.27 -17.50 -16.03
N GLU A 13 -32.10 -17.06 -16.39
CA GLU A 13 -31.83 -16.17 -17.54
C GLU A 13 -32.21 -16.80 -18.88
N ARG A 14 -32.43 -18.12 -18.93
CA ARG A 14 -32.84 -18.88 -20.13
C ARG A 14 -34.31 -19.23 -20.10
N ASN A 15 -35.10 -18.56 -19.27
CA ASN A 15 -36.52 -18.81 -19.05
C ASN A 15 -36.86 -20.25 -18.56
N LYS A 16 -35.92 -20.96 -17.93
CA LYS A 16 -36.15 -22.25 -17.33
C LYS A 16 -36.58 -22.14 -15.88
N PRO A 17 -37.54 -22.92 -15.40
CA PRO A 17 -37.97 -22.90 -14.01
C PRO A 17 -36.85 -23.37 -13.07
N VAL A 18 -36.72 -22.75 -11.91
CA VAL A 18 -35.69 -23.05 -10.91
C VAL A 18 -36.32 -23.61 -9.66
N GLN A 19 -36.00 -24.86 -9.38
CA GLN A 19 -36.44 -25.58 -8.18
C GLN A 19 -35.56 -25.27 -6.97
N GLY A 20 -36.14 -25.26 -5.77
CA GLY A 20 -35.43 -25.23 -4.50
C GLY A 20 -34.96 -23.84 -4.07
N VAL A 21 -35.53 -22.78 -4.64
CA VAL A 21 -35.32 -21.41 -4.16
C VAL A 21 -36.12 -21.21 -2.87
N GLU A 22 -35.42 -20.99 -1.78
CA GLU A 22 -36.04 -20.63 -0.49
C GLU A 22 -36.49 -19.18 -0.56
N ILE A 23 -37.79 -18.94 -0.42
CA ILE A 23 -38.42 -17.61 -0.45
C ILE A 23 -38.67 -17.17 0.97
N PHE A 24 -38.25 -15.97 1.33
CA PHE A 24 -38.39 -15.44 2.68
C PHE A 24 -38.72 -13.95 2.68
N THR A 25 -39.48 -13.55 3.73
CA THR A 25 -39.74 -12.15 4.07
C THR A 25 -39.05 -11.86 5.41
N SER A 26 -38.26 -10.77 5.47
CA SER A 26 -37.38 -10.48 6.61
C SER A 26 -36.39 -11.61 6.92
N GLU A 27 -36.68 -12.56 7.78
CA GLU A 27 -35.77 -13.66 8.17
C GLU A 27 -36.45 -15.05 8.16
N GLU A 28 -37.74 -15.13 7.90
CA GLU A 28 -38.50 -16.38 7.89
C GLU A 28 -38.73 -16.89 6.46
N ILE A 29 -38.45 -18.20 6.24
CA ILE A 29 -38.74 -18.88 4.97
C ILE A 29 -40.28 -19.08 4.90
N ILE A 30 -40.89 -18.47 3.89
CA ILE A 30 -42.32 -18.51 3.67
C ILE A 30 -42.76 -19.50 2.60
N ALA A 31 -41.86 -19.86 1.67
CA ALA A 31 -42.12 -20.84 0.63
C ALA A 31 -40.80 -21.36 0.04
N ILE A 32 -40.87 -22.51 -0.67
CA ILE A 32 -39.76 -23.04 -1.47
C ILE A 32 -40.30 -23.35 -2.88
N THR A 33 -39.57 -23.01 -3.92
CA THR A 33 -40.02 -23.25 -5.30
C THR A 33 -40.06 -24.75 -5.61
N ASP A 34 -41.13 -25.20 -6.27
CA ASP A 34 -41.32 -26.57 -6.72
C ASP A 34 -40.48 -26.92 -7.99
N ALA A 35 -40.65 -28.10 -8.54
CA ALA A 35 -39.96 -28.58 -9.74
C ALA A 35 -40.23 -27.71 -10.98
N ASN A 36 -41.34 -26.97 -11.01
CA ASN A 36 -41.72 -26.03 -12.06
C ASN A 36 -41.34 -24.57 -11.70
N GLY A 37 -40.53 -24.35 -10.66
CA GLY A 37 -40.11 -23.04 -10.20
C GLY A 37 -41.24 -22.26 -9.52
N LYS A 38 -42.39 -22.84 -9.23
CA LYS A 38 -43.55 -22.15 -8.66
C LYS A 38 -43.50 -22.14 -7.15
N PHE A 39 -44.00 -21.05 -6.56
CA PHE A 39 -44.25 -20.94 -5.12
C PHE A 39 -45.51 -20.14 -4.84
N GLU A 40 -46.11 -20.34 -3.66
CA GLU A 40 -47.31 -19.67 -3.20
C GLU A 40 -47.15 -19.28 -1.73
N PHE A 41 -47.55 -18.07 -1.37
CA PHE A 41 -47.66 -17.63 0.01
C PHE A 41 -48.84 -16.67 0.19
N ALA A 42 -49.27 -16.45 1.41
CA ALA A 42 -50.38 -15.56 1.70
C ALA A 42 -49.92 -14.32 2.47
N SER A 43 -50.45 -13.13 2.10
CA SER A 43 -50.17 -11.88 2.81
C SER A 43 -51.38 -10.99 2.92
N ASN A 44 -51.49 -10.31 4.06
CA ASN A 44 -52.55 -9.30 4.31
C ASN A 44 -52.00 -7.88 4.10
N TYR A 45 -50.71 -7.71 3.99
CA TYR A 45 -50.03 -6.40 3.91
C TYR A 45 -49.33 -6.20 2.58
N PHE A 46 -49.56 -5.03 1.98
CA PHE A 46 -48.83 -4.61 0.78
C PHE A 46 -48.22 -3.22 1.02
N PRO A 47 -47.03 -2.96 0.55
CA PRO A 47 -46.17 -3.79 -0.32
C PRO A 47 -45.44 -4.93 0.45
N VAL A 48 -45.32 -6.11 -0.16
CA VAL A 48 -44.55 -7.24 0.36
C VAL A 48 -43.24 -7.36 -0.39
N ILE A 49 -42.14 -7.44 0.32
CA ILE A 49 -40.82 -7.71 -0.24
C ILE A 49 -40.50 -9.16 0.06
N VAL A 50 -40.25 -9.94 -1.00
CA VAL A 50 -39.73 -11.30 -0.91
C VAL A 50 -38.32 -11.37 -1.39
N ASN A 51 -37.51 -12.13 -0.71
CA ASN A 51 -36.16 -12.45 -1.12
C ASN A 51 -36.10 -13.95 -1.37
N GLY A 52 -35.20 -14.39 -2.27
CA GLY A 52 -34.96 -15.80 -2.50
C GLY A 52 -33.50 -16.14 -2.30
N SER A 53 -33.20 -17.31 -1.76
CA SER A 53 -31.87 -17.88 -1.64
C SER A 53 -31.81 -19.29 -2.18
N ILE A 54 -30.65 -19.67 -2.72
CA ILE A 54 -30.28 -21.04 -3.03
C ILE A 54 -28.99 -21.32 -2.28
N ASN A 55 -28.96 -22.39 -1.48
CA ASN A 55 -27.79 -22.74 -0.65
C ASN A 55 -27.29 -21.59 0.24
N LYS A 56 -28.23 -20.79 0.80
CA LYS A 56 -27.96 -19.60 1.62
C LYS A 56 -27.37 -18.40 0.88
N GLU A 57 -27.22 -18.46 -0.43
CA GLU A 57 -26.87 -17.30 -1.25
C GLU A 57 -28.14 -16.63 -1.75
N LYS A 58 -28.26 -15.32 -1.50
CA LYS A 58 -29.42 -14.54 -1.95
C LYS A 58 -29.38 -14.36 -3.46
N VAL A 59 -30.33 -14.96 -4.16
CA VAL A 59 -30.38 -14.99 -5.63
C VAL A 59 -31.60 -14.24 -6.20
N LEU A 60 -32.49 -13.75 -5.34
CA LEU A 60 -33.72 -13.10 -5.76
C LEU A 60 -34.12 -12.01 -4.75
N GLY A 61 -34.59 -10.89 -5.24
CA GLY A 61 -35.30 -9.88 -4.43
C GLY A 61 -36.41 -9.26 -5.28
N TYR A 62 -37.65 -9.31 -4.78
CA TYR A 62 -38.79 -8.78 -5.50
C TYR A 62 -39.79 -8.09 -4.53
N LYS A 63 -40.45 -7.04 -5.02
CA LYS A 63 -41.46 -6.30 -4.25
C LYS A 63 -42.80 -6.35 -4.92
N PHE A 64 -43.74 -7.03 -4.29
CA PHE A 64 -45.16 -6.99 -4.67
C PHE A 64 -45.79 -5.67 -4.16
N THR A 65 -46.08 -4.77 -5.11
CA THR A 65 -46.54 -3.41 -4.77
C THR A 65 -48.04 -3.32 -4.51
N LYS A 66 -48.84 -4.20 -5.08
CA LYS A 66 -50.29 -4.23 -5.00
C LYS A 66 -50.83 -5.63 -4.78
N LYS A 67 -52.00 -5.74 -4.15
CA LYS A 67 -52.76 -6.99 -4.03
C LYS A 67 -53.07 -7.52 -5.45
N PRO A 68 -52.84 -8.84 -5.75
CA PRO A 68 -53.23 -9.41 -7.03
C PRO A 68 -54.72 -9.19 -7.32
N MET A 69 -55.02 -8.76 -8.52
CA MET A 69 -56.43 -8.51 -8.91
C MET A 69 -57.19 -9.79 -9.24
N SER A 70 -56.48 -10.92 -9.45
CA SER A 70 -57.05 -12.23 -9.75
C SER A 70 -56.24 -13.32 -9.08
N ILE A 71 -56.91 -14.39 -8.63
CA ILE A 71 -56.30 -15.58 -8.05
C ILE A 71 -55.46 -16.36 -9.07
N ASP A 72 -55.78 -16.22 -10.35
CA ASP A 72 -55.11 -16.97 -11.43
C ASP A 72 -53.83 -16.27 -12.01
N LYS A 73 -53.52 -15.08 -11.54
CA LYS A 73 -52.34 -14.37 -12.02
C LYS A 73 -51.10 -14.89 -11.34
N ILE A 74 -50.19 -15.48 -12.14
CA ILE A 74 -48.86 -15.92 -11.73
C ILE A 74 -47.85 -14.85 -12.14
N ASP A 75 -47.19 -14.26 -11.13
CA ASP A 75 -46.09 -13.31 -11.42
C ASP A 75 -44.79 -14.07 -11.74
N THR A 76 -44.09 -13.61 -12.76
CA THR A 76 -42.81 -14.21 -13.15
C THR A 76 -41.64 -13.46 -12.53
N LEU A 77 -40.79 -14.16 -11.79
CA LEU A 77 -39.60 -13.65 -11.14
C LEU A 77 -38.37 -14.28 -11.80
N TYR A 78 -37.36 -13.48 -12.10
CA TYR A 78 -36.15 -13.99 -12.71
C TYR A 78 -35.07 -14.12 -11.66
N LEU A 79 -34.39 -15.27 -11.63
CA LEU A 79 -33.16 -15.45 -10.89
C LEU A 79 -32.08 -14.58 -11.47
N ASN A 80 -31.54 -13.73 -10.65
CA ASN A 80 -30.26 -13.06 -10.93
C ASN A 80 -29.08 -14.01 -10.68
N GLN A 81 -28.97 -15.11 -11.44
CA GLN A 81 -27.72 -15.87 -11.48
C GLN A 81 -26.69 -15.09 -12.30
N GLY A 82 -25.97 -14.23 -11.59
CA GLY A 82 -24.86 -13.52 -12.17
C GLY A 82 -24.93 -12.01 -12.20
N MET A 83 -25.93 -11.42 -11.58
CA MET A 83 -25.56 -10.37 -10.68
C MET A 83 -25.13 -11.07 -9.36
N ASP A 84 -23.82 -11.32 -9.26
CA ASP A 84 -23.18 -10.58 -8.18
C ASP A 84 -23.65 -9.15 -8.44
N ILE A 85 -24.86 -8.83 -8.00
CA ILE A 85 -25.02 -7.55 -7.34
C ILE A 85 -23.70 -7.57 -6.60
N ILE A 86 -22.75 -6.69 -6.97
CA ILE A 86 -21.87 -6.19 -5.97
C ILE A 86 -22.91 -5.90 -4.92
N LEU A 87 -23.18 -6.91 -4.08
CA LEU A 87 -23.72 -6.65 -2.80
C LEU A 87 -22.68 -5.62 -2.39
N MET A 88 -22.99 -4.38 -2.80
CA MET A 88 -22.67 -3.38 -1.87
C MET A 88 -23.14 -4.07 -0.62
N VAL A 89 -22.23 -4.74 0.05
CA VAL A 89 -22.31 -4.77 1.48
C VAL A 89 -22.64 -3.35 1.70
N GLU A 90 -23.94 -3.12 1.86
CA GLU A 90 -24.44 -1.80 2.18
C GLU A 90 -23.63 -1.53 3.40
N ILE A 91 -22.45 -0.91 3.17
CA ILE A 91 -21.58 -0.56 4.25
C ILE A 91 -22.42 0.48 4.87
N ARG A 92 -23.21 -0.04 5.80
CA ARG A 92 -24.15 0.72 6.60
C ARG A 92 -23.25 1.81 7.14
N GLY A 93 -23.51 3.06 6.72
CA GLY A 93 -22.64 4.18 6.98
C GLY A 93 -22.16 4.13 8.42
N GLY A 94 -20.90 3.86 8.64
CA GLY A 94 -20.31 3.77 9.95
C GLY A 94 -19.21 2.74 10.16
N GLU A 95 -19.08 1.73 9.31
CA GLU A 95 -17.95 0.77 9.39
C GLU A 95 -16.72 1.23 8.60
N LYS A 96 -16.87 2.22 7.72
CA LYS A 96 -15.80 2.83 6.94
C LYS A 96 -15.75 4.33 7.15
N GLY A 97 -14.56 4.88 7.18
CA GLY A 97 -14.34 6.31 6.99
C GLY A 97 -14.91 6.78 5.64
N ILE A 98 -15.27 8.05 5.54
CA ILE A 98 -15.93 8.61 4.35
C ILE A 98 -15.03 8.51 3.11
N PHE A 99 -13.71 8.59 3.29
CA PHE A 99 -12.71 8.50 2.23
C PHE A 99 -11.98 7.15 2.18
N ASP A 100 -12.43 6.15 2.94
CA ASP A 100 -11.81 4.83 2.90
C ASP A 100 -12.21 4.09 1.63
N GLU A 101 -11.22 3.56 0.96
CA GLU A 101 -11.34 2.65 -0.16
C GLU A 101 -11.10 1.21 0.30
N GLU A 102 -11.99 0.30 -0.03
CA GLU A 102 -11.82 -1.11 0.27
C GLU A 102 -11.20 -1.84 -0.91
N VAL A 103 -10.15 -2.60 -0.63
CA VAL A 103 -9.50 -3.47 -1.61
C VAL A 103 -9.90 -4.91 -1.29
N LYS A 104 -10.47 -5.60 -2.28
CA LYS A 104 -10.91 -6.99 -2.09
C LYS A 104 -9.72 -7.95 -2.08
N THR A 105 -9.69 -8.82 -1.10
CA THR A 105 -8.57 -9.75 -0.85
C THR A 105 -8.40 -10.81 -1.94
N LYS A 106 -9.46 -11.16 -2.67
CA LYS A 106 -9.38 -12.11 -3.79
C LYS A 106 -8.48 -11.61 -4.93
N GLU A 107 -8.35 -10.30 -5.07
CA GLU A 107 -7.52 -9.65 -6.10
C GLU A 107 -6.03 -9.74 -5.78
N LEU A 108 -5.69 -9.85 -4.48
CA LEU A 108 -4.31 -9.89 -4.02
C LEU A 108 -3.54 -11.12 -4.54
N LYS A 109 -4.21 -12.27 -4.56
CA LYS A 109 -3.56 -13.56 -4.86
C LYS A 109 -3.18 -13.74 -6.32
N LEU A 110 -3.89 -13.07 -7.24
CA LEU A 110 -3.72 -13.23 -8.68
C LEU A 110 -2.95 -12.08 -9.34
N ASN A 111 -2.69 -11.00 -8.62
CA ASN A 111 -1.98 -9.85 -9.17
C ASN A 111 -0.50 -10.18 -9.39
N PRO A 112 0.04 -10.03 -10.62
CA PRO A 112 1.46 -10.20 -10.87
C PRO A 112 2.25 -9.08 -10.19
N SER A 113 3.13 -9.44 -9.28
CA SER A 113 3.97 -8.49 -8.54
C SER A 113 5.25 -9.14 -8.08
N ILE A 114 6.39 -8.46 -8.27
CA ILE A 114 7.70 -8.93 -7.79
C ILE A 114 7.69 -9.07 -6.27
N GLY A 115 7.18 -8.06 -5.56
CA GLY A 115 7.16 -8.06 -4.09
C GLY A 115 6.09 -8.93 -3.48
N SER A 116 5.15 -9.48 -4.24
CA SER A 116 4.00 -10.30 -3.78
C SER A 116 3.23 -9.70 -2.60
N GLY A 117 3.40 -8.39 -2.34
CA GLY A 117 2.82 -7.66 -1.21
C GLY A 117 1.54 -6.91 -1.59
N ILE A 118 0.81 -6.49 -0.55
CA ILE A 118 -0.38 -5.64 -0.67
C ILE A 118 -0.02 -4.29 -1.26
N GLU A 119 1.15 -3.78 -0.95
CA GLU A 119 1.64 -2.48 -1.40
C GLU A 119 1.67 -2.39 -2.93
N SER A 120 1.94 -3.48 -3.62
CA SER A 120 1.91 -3.51 -5.09
C SER A 120 0.53 -3.20 -5.67
N ILE A 121 -0.55 -3.57 -4.97
CA ILE A 121 -1.92 -3.21 -5.34
C ILE A 121 -2.21 -1.78 -4.92
N ILE A 122 -1.81 -1.37 -3.71
CA ILE A 122 -1.98 0.00 -3.24
C ILE A 122 -1.34 1.00 -4.22
N GLN A 123 -0.17 0.68 -4.79
CA GLN A 123 0.50 1.49 -5.81
C GLN A 123 -0.30 1.69 -7.11
N THR A 124 -1.36 0.92 -7.35
CA THR A 124 -2.26 1.08 -8.49
C THR A 124 -3.52 1.89 -8.17
N LEU A 125 -3.67 2.36 -6.92
CA LEU A 125 -4.79 3.19 -6.50
C LEU A 125 -4.55 4.67 -6.83
N GLY A 126 -5.63 5.46 -6.82
CA GLY A 126 -5.56 6.90 -7.07
C GLY A 126 -4.71 7.63 -6.02
N GLY A 127 -3.89 8.57 -6.47
CA GLY A 127 -3.02 9.36 -5.61
C GLY A 127 -1.78 8.64 -5.09
N VAL A 128 -1.58 7.36 -5.44
CA VAL A 128 -0.44 6.57 -4.98
C VAL A 128 0.61 6.46 -6.08
N SER A 129 1.86 6.57 -5.70
CA SER A 129 2.99 6.38 -6.60
C SER A 129 4.12 5.62 -5.90
N SER A 130 4.93 4.92 -6.69
CA SER A 130 6.18 4.30 -6.22
C SER A 130 7.29 4.65 -7.20
N GLY A 131 8.49 4.77 -6.70
CA GLY A 131 9.70 4.95 -7.51
C GLY A 131 10.44 3.64 -7.78
N ASN A 132 10.06 2.55 -7.09
CA ASN A 132 10.80 1.31 -7.11
C ASN A 132 9.88 0.10 -6.90
N GLU A 133 9.93 -0.86 -7.81
CA GLU A 133 9.15 -2.09 -7.74
C GLU A 133 9.66 -3.13 -6.74
N MET A 134 10.90 -3.00 -6.27
CA MET A 134 11.51 -3.90 -5.30
C MET A 134 11.28 -3.46 -3.86
N SER A 135 10.68 -2.27 -3.66
CA SER A 135 10.37 -1.71 -2.36
C SER A 135 8.90 -1.82 -2.02
N SER A 136 8.59 -2.04 -0.75
CA SER A 136 7.24 -1.91 -0.20
C SER A 136 6.83 -0.45 0.04
N GLN A 137 7.74 0.51 -0.18
CA GLN A 137 7.49 1.94 -0.01
C GLN A 137 6.54 2.46 -1.08
N PHE A 138 5.66 3.37 -0.68
CA PHE A 138 4.81 4.12 -1.58
C PHE A 138 4.60 5.54 -1.07
N SER A 139 4.44 6.46 -1.99
CA SER A 139 4.14 7.87 -1.73
C SER A 139 2.68 8.14 -2.04
N VAL A 140 2.02 8.98 -1.23
CA VAL A 140 0.61 9.29 -1.39
C VAL A 140 0.40 10.80 -1.47
N ARG A 141 -0.17 11.27 -2.59
CA ARG A 141 -0.52 12.67 -2.81
C ARG A 141 0.63 13.62 -2.48
N GLY A 142 1.82 13.30 -2.97
CA GLY A 142 3.03 14.10 -2.80
C GLY A 142 3.71 13.99 -1.45
N GLY A 143 3.22 13.15 -0.55
CA GLY A 143 3.90 12.85 0.70
C GLY A 143 5.03 11.84 0.52
N ASN A 144 5.95 11.82 1.46
CA ASN A 144 7.03 10.85 1.47
C ASN A 144 6.54 9.47 1.96
N PHE A 145 7.33 8.42 1.78
CA PHE A 145 6.96 7.06 2.19
C PHE A 145 6.71 6.92 3.70
N ASP A 146 7.43 7.68 4.53
CA ASP A 146 7.31 7.70 5.98
C ASP A 146 6.07 8.45 6.49
N GLU A 147 5.37 9.18 5.62
CA GLU A 147 4.11 9.86 5.94
C GLU A 147 2.87 8.92 5.92
N ASN A 148 3.05 7.63 5.70
CA ASN A 148 1.97 6.65 5.63
C ASN A 148 1.85 5.85 6.92
N LEU A 149 0.62 5.67 7.40
CA LEU A 149 0.28 4.91 8.60
C LEU A 149 -0.21 3.52 8.20
N ILE A 150 0.30 2.50 8.86
CA ILE A 150 -0.09 1.11 8.62
C ILE A 150 -0.57 0.49 9.93
N TYR A 151 -1.78 -0.08 9.88
CA TYR A 151 -2.36 -0.87 10.96
C TYR A 151 -2.62 -2.31 10.52
N VAL A 152 -2.40 -3.24 11.43
CA VAL A 152 -2.88 -4.63 11.32
C VAL A 152 -3.65 -4.97 12.59
N ASN A 153 -4.95 -5.24 12.47
CA ASN A 153 -5.85 -5.50 13.61
C ASN A 153 -5.81 -4.40 14.69
N ASP A 154 -5.83 -3.12 14.29
CA ASP A 154 -5.68 -1.91 15.13
C ASP A 154 -4.29 -1.72 15.79
N ILE A 155 -3.32 -2.56 15.48
CA ILE A 155 -1.94 -2.46 15.96
C ILE A 155 -1.12 -1.71 14.91
N GLU A 156 -0.45 -0.64 15.33
CA GLU A 156 0.42 0.13 14.44
C GLU A 156 1.68 -0.67 14.09
N ILE A 157 2.02 -0.69 12.81
CA ILE A 157 3.21 -1.36 12.28
C ILE A 157 4.25 -0.29 11.96
N PHE A 158 5.31 -0.27 12.74
CA PHE A 158 6.44 0.63 12.54
C PHE A 158 7.33 0.11 11.41
N ARG A 159 7.79 1.01 10.56
CA ARG A 159 8.73 0.65 9.50
C ARG A 159 10.17 0.73 9.98
N PRO A 160 11.09 -0.03 9.36
CA PRO A 160 12.52 0.11 9.60
C PRO A 160 12.99 1.56 9.40
N GLN A 161 13.90 2.03 10.26
CA GLN A 161 14.31 3.43 10.31
C GLN A 161 15.69 3.71 9.71
N LEU A 162 16.59 2.72 9.69
CA LEU A 162 17.92 2.85 9.11
C LEU A 162 17.98 2.61 7.62
N ILE A 163 17.04 1.82 7.08
CA ILE A 163 17.10 1.46 5.67
C ILE A 163 17.02 2.71 4.83
N SER A 164 18.16 3.02 4.26
CA SER A 164 18.45 4.26 3.58
C SER A 164 18.03 4.25 2.12
N SER A 165 17.81 3.07 1.54
CA SER A 165 17.47 2.97 0.14
C SER A 165 16.22 2.15 -0.11
N GLY A 166 15.33 2.67 -0.93
CA GLY A 166 14.13 1.96 -1.35
C GLY A 166 14.36 0.70 -2.19
N GLN A 167 15.61 0.35 -2.47
CA GLN A 167 15.98 -0.90 -3.16
C GLN A 167 16.10 -2.09 -2.22
N GLN A 168 16.22 -1.84 -0.93
CA GLN A 168 16.71 -2.81 0.05
C GLN A 168 15.67 -3.23 1.07
N GLU A 169 14.44 -2.74 0.95
CA GLU A 169 13.34 -3.24 1.76
C GLU A 169 12.91 -4.62 1.29
N GLY A 170 12.91 -5.57 2.20
CA GLY A 170 12.34 -6.89 1.99
C GLY A 170 10.82 -6.87 1.83
N LEU A 171 10.19 -8.03 2.03
CA LEU A 171 8.73 -8.14 2.01
C LEU A 171 8.09 -7.26 3.08
N SER A 172 6.90 -6.77 2.78
CA SER A 172 6.03 -6.11 3.72
C SER A 172 5.71 -6.98 4.94
N PHE A 173 5.55 -6.36 6.10
CA PHE A 173 4.97 -6.99 7.28
C PHE A 173 3.66 -7.69 6.95
N ILE A 174 2.81 -7.06 6.14
CA ILE A 174 1.49 -7.58 5.83
C ILE A 174 1.60 -8.84 4.98
N ASN A 175 1.08 -9.94 5.52
CA ASN A 175 1.02 -11.21 4.82
C ASN A 175 -0.29 -11.34 4.03
N PRO A 176 -0.27 -11.32 2.68
CA PRO A 176 -1.48 -11.36 1.86
C PRO A 176 -2.34 -12.61 2.08
N ASP A 177 -1.74 -13.72 2.49
CA ASP A 177 -2.47 -14.98 2.76
C ASP A 177 -3.34 -14.89 4.00
N LEU A 178 -3.03 -13.98 4.92
CA LEU A 178 -3.75 -13.77 6.17
C LEU A 178 -4.79 -12.65 6.12
N VAL A 179 -4.83 -11.86 5.05
CA VAL A 179 -5.67 -10.67 4.97
C VAL A 179 -7.12 -11.02 4.68
N ASN A 180 -8.03 -10.47 5.50
CA ASN A 180 -9.47 -10.51 5.31
C ASN A 180 -9.98 -9.26 4.60
N SER A 181 -9.59 -8.07 5.08
CA SER A 181 -10.02 -6.80 4.51
C SER A 181 -8.92 -5.75 4.59
N ILE A 182 -8.95 -4.83 3.64
CA ILE A 182 -8.05 -3.70 3.56
C ILE A 182 -8.88 -2.44 3.38
N LYS A 183 -8.61 -1.45 4.21
CA LYS A 183 -9.12 -0.08 4.08
C LYS A 183 -7.94 0.84 3.80
N PHE A 184 -8.03 1.61 2.75
CA PHE A 184 -7.01 2.57 2.37
C PHE A 184 -7.63 3.97 2.26
N SER A 185 -6.98 4.96 2.86
CA SER A 185 -7.38 6.36 2.77
C SER A 185 -6.19 7.21 2.33
N ALA A 186 -6.30 7.85 1.18
CA ALA A 186 -5.27 8.74 0.62
C ALA A 186 -5.35 10.18 1.17
N GLY A 187 -5.88 10.37 2.36
CA GLY A 187 -6.11 11.65 3.03
C GLY A 187 -7.57 11.80 3.45
N GLY A 188 -7.86 12.81 4.27
CA GLY A 188 -9.21 12.97 4.83
C GLY A 188 -9.58 11.90 5.87
N PHE A 189 -8.59 11.18 6.42
CA PHE A 189 -8.83 10.13 7.40
C PHE A 189 -9.25 10.68 8.76
N GLU A 190 -10.00 9.85 9.49
CA GLU A 190 -10.67 10.20 10.74
C GLU A 190 -9.70 10.46 11.91
N ALA A 191 -10.17 11.10 13.00
CA ALA A 191 -9.35 11.48 14.16
C ALA A 191 -8.79 10.27 14.95
N GLN A 192 -9.38 9.08 14.80
CA GLN A 192 -8.83 7.84 15.38
C GLN A 192 -7.42 7.51 14.86
N TYR A 193 -7.07 7.93 13.65
CA TYR A 193 -5.76 7.75 13.05
C TYR A 193 -4.92 9.01 13.24
N GLY A 194 -3.64 8.89 13.58
CA GLY A 194 -2.77 10.03 13.85
C GLY A 194 -1.32 9.81 13.52
N ASP A 195 -0.54 10.86 13.73
CA ASP A 195 0.92 10.82 13.72
C ASP A 195 1.54 10.63 12.32
N LYS A 196 0.72 10.82 11.25
CA LYS A 196 1.12 10.79 9.84
C LYS A 196 0.33 11.77 9.01
N MET A 197 0.91 12.25 7.88
CA MET A 197 0.35 13.35 7.08
C MET A 197 -0.19 12.92 5.73
N SER A 198 -0.02 11.67 5.27
CA SER A 198 -0.39 11.35 3.88
C SER A 198 -1.48 10.31 3.76
N SER A 199 -1.34 9.13 4.33
CA SER A 199 -2.33 8.07 4.17
C SER A 199 -2.45 7.15 5.37
N VAL A 200 -3.52 6.35 5.35
CA VAL A 200 -3.73 5.25 6.29
C VAL A 200 -4.04 3.98 5.51
N LEU A 201 -3.34 2.91 5.86
CA LEU A 201 -3.59 1.55 5.42
C LEU A 201 -3.98 0.72 6.65
N ASP A 202 -5.25 0.36 6.75
CA ASP A 202 -5.80 -0.42 7.86
C ASP A 202 -6.20 -1.80 7.37
N VAL A 203 -5.56 -2.83 7.91
CA VAL A 203 -5.65 -4.22 7.48
C VAL A 203 -6.22 -5.07 8.60
N GLU A 204 -7.24 -5.86 8.29
CA GLU A 204 -7.76 -6.87 9.19
C GLU A 204 -7.36 -8.27 8.72
N TYR A 205 -6.79 -9.09 9.60
CA TYR A 205 -6.48 -10.48 9.33
C TYR A 205 -7.72 -11.37 9.45
N VAL A 206 -7.70 -12.50 8.77
CA VAL A 206 -8.74 -13.53 8.81
C VAL A 206 -8.98 -13.97 10.25
N LYS A 207 -10.25 -14.08 10.63
CA LYS A 207 -10.67 -14.73 11.88
C LYS A 207 -11.10 -16.15 11.55
N PRO A 208 -10.32 -17.18 11.90
CA PRO A 208 -10.60 -18.55 11.50
C PRO A 208 -11.94 -19.04 12.04
N THR A 209 -12.73 -19.68 11.19
CA THR A 209 -14.02 -20.30 11.55
C THR A 209 -14.01 -21.81 11.33
N THR A 210 -13.21 -22.27 10.39
CA THR A 210 -13.05 -23.68 10.01
C THR A 210 -11.57 -24.00 9.89
N PHE A 211 -11.23 -25.29 9.90
CA PHE A 211 -9.86 -25.69 9.57
C PHE A 211 -9.60 -25.47 8.09
N LYS A 212 -8.45 -24.86 7.79
CA LYS A 212 -7.98 -24.62 6.43
C LYS A 212 -6.45 -24.52 6.43
N SER A 213 -5.80 -25.11 5.46
CA SER A 213 -4.39 -24.91 5.21
C SER A 213 -4.15 -24.42 3.78
N GLN A 214 -3.14 -23.58 3.61
CA GLN A 214 -2.78 -22.99 2.33
C GLN A 214 -1.27 -23.16 2.15
N VAL A 215 -0.88 -23.55 0.94
CA VAL A 215 0.53 -23.69 0.54
C VAL A 215 0.71 -22.92 -0.76
N ASN A 216 1.68 -22.04 -0.79
CA ASN A 216 2.11 -21.31 -1.97
C ASN A 216 3.58 -21.64 -2.21
N LEU A 217 3.88 -22.24 -3.35
CA LEU A 217 5.23 -22.58 -3.78
C LEU A 217 5.53 -21.81 -5.06
N GLY A 218 6.53 -20.97 -5.00
CA GLY A 218 6.95 -20.16 -6.14
C GLY A 218 8.46 -20.05 -6.26
N THR A 219 8.92 -19.56 -7.37
CA THR A 219 10.37 -19.35 -7.60
C THR A 219 10.95 -18.27 -6.69
N MET A 220 10.11 -17.36 -6.19
CA MET A 220 10.54 -16.25 -5.32
C MET A 220 9.97 -16.36 -3.90
N LEU A 221 8.67 -16.61 -3.78
CA LEU A 221 7.96 -16.63 -2.50
C LEU A 221 7.40 -18.01 -2.25
N ASN A 222 7.75 -18.57 -1.10
CA ASN A 222 7.17 -19.79 -0.56
C ASN A 222 6.46 -19.45 0.74
N SER A 223 5.21 -19.91 0.91
CA SER A 223 4.46 -19.70 2.13
C SER A 223 3.60 -20.90 2.49
N VAL A 224 3.45 -21.10 3.79
CA VAL A 224 2.53 -22.08 4.36
C VAL A 224 1.73 -21.39 5.45
N SER A 225 0.42 -21.52 5.41
CA SER A 225 -0.45 -21.03 6.48
C SER A 225 -1.46 -22.10 6.89
N VAL A 226 -1.71 -22.16 8.18
CA VAL A 226 -2.68 -23.06 8.78
C VAL A 226 -3.59 -22.25 9.68
N GLU A 227 -4.89 -22.41 9.50
CA GLU A 227 -5.90 -21.77 10.33
C GLU A 227 -6.92 -22.79 10.85
N GLY A 228 -7.49 -22.51 12.01
CA GLY A 228 -8.51 -23.38 12.58
C GLY A 228 -9.24 -22.76 13.75
N SER A 229 -10.41 -23.32 14.04
CA SER A 229 -11.18 -22.92 15.22
C SER A 229 -11.79 -24.12 15.92
N ARG A 230 -11.82 -24.07 17.25
CA ARG A 230 -12.46 -25.09 18.08
C ARG A 230 -13.03 -24.47 19.35
N LYS A 231 -14.35 -24.55 19.52
CA LYS A 231 -15.08 -23.99 20.67
C LYS A 231 -14.76 -22.50 20.89
N LYS A 232 -13.98 -22.18 21.93
CA LYS A 232 -13.61 -20.81 22.35
C LYS A 232 -12.31 -20.30 21.72
N TRP A 233 -11.58 -21.15 21.03
CA TRP A 233 -10.28 -20.86 20.44
C TRP A 233 -10.35 -20.81 18.94
N ALA A 234 -9.70 -19.84 18.35
CA ALA A 234 -9.40 -19.79 16.94
C ALA A 234 -7.96 -19.29 16.76
N GLY A 235 -7.31 -19.74 15.71
CA GLY A 235 -5.94 -19.31 15.47
C GLY A 235 -5.49 -19.60 14.07
N LEU A 236 -4.51 -18.85 13.64
CA LEU A 236 -3.77 -19.04 12.40
C LEU A 236 -2.28 -18.85 12.67
N VAL A 237 -1.48 -19.60 11.93
CA VAL A 237 -0.02 -19.46 11.89
C VAL A 237 0.40 -19.51 10.44
N SER A 238 1.33 -18.64 10.06
CA SER A 238 1.88 -18.59 8.71
C SER A 238 3.40 -18.44 8.76
N PHE A 239 4.06 -19.15 7.88
CA PHE A 239 5.48 -19.00 7.57
C PHE A 239 5.64 -18.52 6.15
N ARG A 240 6.53 -17.52 5.92
CA ARG A 240 6.94 -17.07 4.59
C ARG A 240 8.46 -17.12 4.47
N ASN A 241 8.91 -17.51 3.28
CA ASN A 241 10.30 -17.40 2.86
C ASN A 241 10.34 -16.83 1.45
N TYR A 242 10.99 -15.71 1.31
CA TYR A 242 11.22 -15.03 0.03
C TYR A 242 12.71 -15.03 -0.28
N SER A 243 13.07 -15.30 -1.52
CA SER A 243 14.43 -15.13 -2.03
C SER A 243 14.36 -14.76 -3.51
N ASN A 244 15.15 -13.78 -3.88
CA ASN A 244 15.28 -13.38 -5.28
C ASN A 244 16.53 -13.97 -5.97
N SER A 245 17.30 -14.84 -5.30
CA SER A 245 18.58 -15.33 -5.77
C SER A 245 18.52 -16.01 -7.15
N LEU A 246 17.41 -16.68 -7.46
CA LEU A 246 17.19 -17.30 -8.79
C LEU A 246 16.99 -16.27 -9.91
N LEU A 247 16.67 -15.02 -9.59
CA LEU A 247 16.39 -13.98 -10.56
C LEU A 247 17.55 -13.03 -10.79
N THR A 248 18.48 -12.96 -9.85
CA THR A 248 19.57 -11.97 -9.87
C THR A 248 20.72 -12.33 -10.79
N SER A 249 20.90 -13.62 -11.12
CA SER A 249 21.93 -14.09 -12.05
C SER A 249 21.80 -13.58 -13.49
N SER A 250 20.68 -12.93 -13.81
CA SER A 250 20.35 -12.39 -15.14
C SER A 250 20.22 -10.85 -15.17
N LEU A 251 20.68 -10.13 -14.13
CA LEU A 251 20.63 -8.67 -14.10
C LEU A 251 21.87 -8.06 -14.77
N ASN A 252 21.66 -7.14 -15.71
CA ASN A 252 22.69 -6.19 -16.16
C ASN A 252 22.80 -5.02 -15.16
N THR A 253 22.80 -5.31 -13.86
CA THR A 253 22.88 -4.31 -12.81
C THR A 253 24.29 -4.16 -12.28
N SER A 254 24.53 -3.06 -11.57
CA SER A 254 25.82 -2.72 -10.95
C SER A 254 26.32 -3.70 -9.88
N GLY A 255 25.67 -4.84 -9.71
CA GLY A 255 26.06 -5.86 -8.73
C GLY A 255 25.08 -7.02 -8.65
N THR A 256 25.48 -8.09 -7.97
CA THR A 256 24.61 -9.21 -7.64
C THR A 256 23.87 -8.90 -6.35
N TYR A 257 22.55 -8.73 -6.45
CA TYR A 257 21.68 -8.52 -5.30
C TYR A 257 21.14 -9.86 -4.80
N SER A 258 21.39 -10.18 -3.55
CA SER A 258 20.74 -11.29 -2.87
C SER A 258 19.85 -10.74 -1.77
N MET A 259 18.57 -11.02 -1.85
CA MET A 259 17.58 -10.64 -0.84
C MET A 259 16.91 -11.90 -0.30
N ALA A 260 16.93 -12.06 1.00
CA ALA A 260 16.22 -13.13 1.70
C ALA A 260 15.36 -12.53 2.81
N TYR A 261 14.10 -12.91 2.83
CA TYR A 261 13.16 -12.54 3.87
C TYR A 261 12.50 -13.79 4.43
N ARG A 262 12.42 -13.87 5.76
CA ARG A 262 11.72 -14.95 6.45
C ARG A 262 10.90 -14.38 7.58
N ASP A 263 9.65 -14.80 7.68
CA ASP A 263 8.84 -14.48 8.84
C ASP A 263 7.95 -15.64 9.29
N VAL A 264 7.61 -15.59 10.57
CA VAL A 264 6.54 -16.37 11.17
C VAL A 264 5.56 -15.42 11.79
N GLN A 265 4.29 -15.51 11.39
CA GLN A 265 3.20 -14.76 11.97
C GLN A 265 2.17 -15.67 12.61
N ALA A 266 1.70 -15.30 13.79
CA ALA A 266 0.67 -16.01 14.52
C ALA A 266 -0.43 -15.05 14.97
N TYR A 267 -1.69 -15.42 14.76
CA TYR A 267 -2.85 -14.75 15.33
C TYR A 267 -3.69 -15.77 16.09
N LEU A 268 -3.91 -15.52 17.36
CA LEU A 268 -4.69 -16.39 18.24
C LEU A 268 -5.86 -15.60 18.82
N GLU A 269 -7.03 -16.19 18.84
CA GLU A 269 -8.26 -15.61 19.39
C GLU A 269 -8.80 -16.55 20.48
N PHE A 270 -9.10 -15.98 21.64
CA PHE A 270 -9.74 -16.68 22.75
C PHE A 270 -11.02 -15.96 23.18
N LYS A 271 -12.16 -16.63 23.14
CA LYS A 271 -13.48 -16.14 23.55
C LYS A 271 -13.92 -16.79 24.87
N PRO A 272 -13.46 -16.28 26.04
CA PRO A 272 -13.87 -16.86 27.34
C PRO A 272 -15.38 -16.78 27.54
N SER A 273 -16.02 -15.73 27.05
CA SER A 273 -17.45 -15.52 27.11
C SER A 273 -17.97 -14.80 25.86
N LYS A 274 -19.30 -14.64 25.75
CA LYS A 274 -19.94 -13.85 24.66
C LYS A 274 -19.59 -12.35 24.68
N PHE A 275 -19.08 -11.86 25.80
CA PHE A 275 -18.74 -10.45 25.98
C PHE A 275 -17.26 -10.15 25.77
N TRP A 276 -16.41 -11.13 26.01
CA TRP A 276 -14.96 -10.96 25.96
C TRP A 276 -14.33 -11.70 24.77
N ASN A 277 -13.42 -11.02 24.11
CA ASN A 277 -12.56 -11.58 23.08
C ASN A 277 -11.13 -11.12 23.34
N ILE A 278 -10.20 -12.06 23.53
CA ILE A 278 -8.78 -11.79 23.76
C ILE A 278 -8.03 -12.30 22.54
N ASN A 279 -7.22 -11.44 21.94
CA ASN A 279 -6.46 -11.76 20.74
C ASN A 279 -4.98 -11.55 20.98
N PHE A 280 -4.17 -12.40 20.41
CA PHE A 280 -2.72 -12.25 20.36
C PHE A 280 -2.28 -12.18 18.88
N LEU A 281 -1.46 -11.20 18.55
CA LEU A 281 -0.75 -11.10 17.25
C LEU A 281 0.74 -11.15 17.52
N GLY A 282 1.43 -12.13 16.95
CA GLY A 282 2.88 -12.27 17.02
C GLY A 282 3.51 -12.25 15.64
N ASN A 283 4.69 -11.66 15.53
CA ASN A 283 5.52 -11.69 14.33
C ASN A 283 6.99 -11.78 14.72
N ILE A 284 7.71 -12.67 14.06
CA ILE A 284 9.18 -12.75 14.10
C ILE A 284 9.64 -12.76 12.66
N ALA A 285 10.40 -11.73 12.27
CA ALA A 285 10.84 -11.56 10.90
C ALA A 285 12.33 -11.21 10.84
N ASN A 286 13.00 -11.72 9.81
CA ASN A 286 14.37 -11.38 9.49
C ASN A 286 14.49 -11.11 7.99
N ASN A 287 15.11 -9.99 7.65
CA ASN A 287 15.50 -9.59 6.31
C ASN A 287 17.03 -9.57 6.23
N ALA A 288 17.56 -10.23 5.24
CA ALA A 288 18.96 -10.17 4.89
C ALA A 288 19.10 -9.70 3.43
N PHE A 289 19.90 -8.70 3.24
CA PHE A 289 20.23 -8.16 1.93
C PHE A 289 21.75 -8.14 1.79
N THR A 290 22.25 -8.65 0.67
CA THR A 290 23.67 -8.59 0.32
C THR A 290 23.79 -8.04 -1.09
N LEU A 291 24.61 -7.03 -1.26
CA LEU A 291 25.05 -6.50 -2.54
C LEU A 291 26.52 -6.87 -2.73
N LEU A 292 26.82 -7.60 -3.79
CA LEU A 292 28.17 -7.80 -4.29
C LEU A 292 28.33 -6.94 -5.55
N PRO A 293 29.04 -5.80 -5.47
CA PRO A 293 29.23 -4.96 -6.62
C PRO A 293 30.03 -5.70 -7.69
N GLN A 294 29.68 -5.49 -8.95
CA GLN A 294 30.36 -6.13 -10.08
C GLN A 294 31.06 -5.10 -10.94
N SER A 295 32.26 -5.44 -11.37
CA SER A 295 32.97 -4.67 -12.38
C SER A 295 32.14 -4.60 -13.66
N ARG A 296 32.06 -3.42 -14.23
CA ARG A 296 31.22 -3.19 -15.43
C ARG A 296 31.83 -2.11 -16.33
N THR A 297 31.44 -2.18 -17.58
CA THR A 297 31.66 -1.12 -18.56
C THR A 297 30.29 -0.64 -19.04
N THR A 298 30.04 0.66 -18.98
CA THR A 298 28.76 1.27 -19.35
C THR A 298 29.03 2.40 -20.34
N ASP A 299 28.38 2.34 -21.50
CA ASP A 299 28.39 3.42 -22.49
C ASP A 299 27.19 4.31 -22.27
N PHE A 300 27.39 5.63 -22.31
CA PHE A 300 26.32 6.62 -22.09
C PHE A 300 26.60 7.91 -22.88
N GLY A 301 25.59 8.76 -23.01
CA GLY A 301 25.70 10.03 -23.75
C GLY A 301 24.75 10.10 -24.93
N THR A 302 25.16 10.80 -25.99
CA THR A 302 24.35 11.05 -27.19
C THR A 302 25.00 10.39 -28.41
N VAL A 303 24.31 10.45 -29.56
CA VAL A 303 24.87 9.97 -30.84
C VAL A 303 26.10 10.77 -31.22
N GLN A 304 26.17 12.05 -30.84
CA GLN A 304 27.28 12.94 -31.21
C GLN A 304 28.44 12.87 -30.19
N GLN A 305 28.15 12.65 -28.91
CA GLN A 305 29.10 12.63 -27.84
C GLN A 305 28.77 11.52 -26.86
N ALA A 306 29.55 10.48 -26.84
CA ALA A 306 29.38 9.33 -26.00
C ALA A 306 30.63 9.01 -25.20
N TYR A 307 30.40 8.46 -24.03
CA TYR A 307 31.43 8.14 -23.05
C TYR A 307 31.32 6.67 -22.63
N GLN A 308 32.40 6.13 -22.18
CA GLN A 308 32.47 4.83 -21.58
C GLN A 308 33.04 4.94 -20.16
N LEU A 309 32.28 4.46 -19.19
CA LEU A 309 32.77 4.25 -17.83
C LEU A 309 33.08 2.79 -17.61
N SER A 310 34.34 2.47 -17.35
CA SER A 310 34.77 1.16 -16.88
C SER A 310 35.06 1.25 -15.39
N VAL A 311 34.36 0.46 -14.57
CA VAL A 311 34.55 0.41 -13.11
C VAL A 311 34.93 -1.00 -12.70
N ASN A 312 36.07 -1.12 -12.04
CA ASN A 312 36.48 -2.32 -11.33
C ASN A 312 36.00 -2.21 -9.89
N MET A 313 35.07 -3.06 -9.51
CA MET A 313 34.44 -3.05 -8.21
C MET A 313 34.89 -4.21 -7.36
N ALA A 314 35.03 -3.98 -6.05
CA ALA A 314 35.27 -5.03 -5.06
C ALA A 314 34.52 -4.71 -3.75
N GLY A 315 34.50 -5.69 -2.85
CA GLY A 315 33.86 -5.55 -1.56
C GLY A 315 32.44 -6.07 -1.52
N GLN A 316 31.68 -5.63 -0.50
CA GLN A 316 30.29 -6.05 -0.28
C GLN A 316 29.53 -5.06 0.58
N GLU A 317 28.22 -5.07 0.44
CA GLU A 317 27.27 -4.42 1.35
C GLU A 317 26.33 -5.46 1.92
N ASN A 318 26.23 -5.52 3.25
CA ASN A 318 25.35 -6.41 3.98
C ASN A 318 24.40 -5.61 4.86
N MET A 319 23.11 -5.81 4.68
CA MET A 319 22.07 -5.27 5.53
C MET A 319 21.28 -6.39 6.15
N ASN A 320 21.10 -6.31 7.46
CA ASN A 320 20.24 -7.22 8.21
C ASN A 320 19.31 -6.40 9.06
N TYR A 321 18.03 -6.71 9.01
CA TYR A 321 17.08 -6.19 9.99
C TYR A 321 16.13 -7.25 10.48
N ALA A 322 15.98 -7.31 11.81
CA ALA A 322 15.02 -8.14 12.50
C ALA A 322 13.85 -7.28 12.96
N TYR A 323 12.65 -7.78 12.79
CA TYR A 323 11.41 -7.14 13.21
C TYR A 323 10.57 -8.10 14.05
N ASN A 324 10.51 -7.86 15.35
CA ASN A 324 9.77 -8.69 16.29
C ASN A 324 8.60 -7.88 16.87
N LEU A 325 7.40 -8.45 16.82
CA LEU A 325 6.18 -7.85 17.36
C LEU A 325 5.43 -8.88 18.19
N GLY A 326 5.05 -8.50 19.40
CA GLY A 326 4.08 -9.19 20.22
C GLY A 326 2.98 -8.22 20.65
N ALA A 327 1.72 -8.53 20.39
CA ALA A 327 0.60 -7.68 20.77
C ALA A 327 -0.56 -8.47 21.37
N LEU A 328 -1.08 -8.01 22.50
CA LEU A 328 -2.24 -8.55 23.18
C LEU A 328 -3.38 -7.53 23.10
N THR A 329 -4.53 -7.98 22.61
CA THR A 329 -5.74 -7.15 22.50
C THR A 329 -6.88 -7.79 23.30
N ALA A 330 -7.44 -7.06 24.24
CA ALA A 330 -8.65 -7.45 24.97
C ALA A 330 -9.83 -6.60 24.50
N VAL A 331 -10.88 -7.26 24.02
CA VAL A 331 -12.10 -6.60 23.53
C VAL A 331 -13.28 -7.00 24.41
N TYR A 332 -13.93 -6.00 24.99
CA TYR A 332 -15.13 -6.16 25.80
C TYR A 332 -16.34 -5.54 25.12
N ARG A 333 -17.38 -6.35 24.88
CA ARG A 333 -18.65 -5.94 24.28
C ARG A 333 -19.80 -6.26 25.23
N PRO A 334 -20.13 -5.35 26.17
CA PRO A 334 -21.24 -5.60 27.11
C PRO A 334 -22.60 -5.72 26.40
N ASN A 335 -22.72 -5.08 25.24
CA ASN A 335 -23.93 -5.11 24.41
C ASN A 335 -23.56 -4.78 22.95
N VAL A 336 -24.53 -4.82 22.05
CA VAL A 336 -24.35 -4.56 20.60
C VAL A 336 -23.99 -3.11 20.28
N LYS A 337 -24.16 -2.18 21.24
CA LYS A 337 -23.93 -0.73 21.03
C LYS A 337 -22.52 -0.29 21.43
N ASN A 338 -21.93 -0.95 22.41
CA ASN A 338 -20.70 -0.48 23.05
C ASN A 338 -19.56 -1.50 22.86
N THR A 339 -18.40 -1.00 22.51
CA THR A 339 -17.18 -1.82 22.40
C THR A 339 -16.05 -1.07 23.10
N TYR A 340 -15.30 -1.78 23.92
CA TYR A 340 -14.10 -1.30 24.59
C TYR A 340 -12.94 -2.23 24.23
N LYS A 341 -11.81 -1.64 23.89
CA LYS A 341 -10.63 -2.37 23.43
C LYS A 341 -9.40 -1.84 24.13
N TRP A 342 -8.57 -2.75 24.64
CA TRP A 342 -7.25 -2.46 25.21
C TRP A 342 -6.23 -3.24 24.41
N ILE A 343 -5.17 -2.56 24.02
CA ILE A 343 -4.08 -3.13 23.22
C ILE A 343 -2.77 -2.82 23.93
N LEU A 344 -1.99 -3.85 24.19
CA LEU A 344 -0.60 -3.75 24.62
C LEU A 344 0.26 -4.37 23.52
N SER A 345 1.20 -3.63 22.98
CA SER A 345 2.14 -4.15 21.99
C SER A 345 3.58 -3.78 22.32
N ILE A 346 4.48 -4.70 21.98
CA ILE A 346 5.92 -4.52 22.08
C ILE A 346 6.52 -4.80 20.72
N THR A 347 7.26 -3.86 20.18
CA THR A 347 7.99 -3.98 18.93
C THR A 347 9.47 -3.80 19.21
N ASP A 348 10.30 -4.74 18.75
CA ASP A 348 11.78 -4.68 18.82
C ASP A 348 12.33 -4.79 17.40
N ILE A 349 13.01 -3.73 16.95
CA ILE A 349 13.58 -3.62 15.61
C ILE A 349 15.09 -3.52 15.78
N THR A 350 15.84 -4.40 15.12
CA THR A 350 17.30 -4.33 15.05
C THR A 350 17.71 -4.21 13.59
N GLU A 351 18.51 -3.20 13.29
CA GLU A 351 18.99 -2.90 11.95
C GLU A 351 20.52 -2.82 11.96
N GLN A 352 21.14 -3.45 10.97
CA GLN A 352 22.58 -3.44 10.76
C GLN A 352 22.86 -3.18 9.28
N GLU A 353 23.73 -2.24 9.03
CA GLU A 353 24.19 -1.88 7.68
C GLU A 353 25.72 -1.85 7.69
N TYR A 354 26.34 -2.87 7.11
CA TYR A 354 27.78 -3.01 7.01
C TYR A 354 28.18 -3.04 5.55
N PHE A 355 29.05 -2.14 5.16
CA PHE A 355 29.58 -2.11 3.81
C PHE A 355 31.06 -1.74 3.77
N ASP A 356 31.75 -2.39 2.86
CA ASP A 356 33.05 -2.06 2.35
C ASP A 356 32.95 -2.19 0.83
N VAL A 357 32.85 -1.08 0.15
CA VAL A 357 32.68 -1.04 -1.30
C VAL A 357 33.77 -0.15 -1.88
N GLU A 358 34.60 -0.73 -2.70
CA GLU A 358 35.62 -0.01 -3.43
C GLU A 358 35.37 -0.06 -4.94
N GLY A 359 35.76 0.99 -5.61
CA GLY A 359 35.69 1.08 -7.05
C GLY A 359 36.82 1.87 -7.64
N ALA A 360 37.55 1.25 -8.57
CA ALA A 360 38.51 1.95 -9.43
C ALA A 360 37.87 2.18 -10.80
N TYR A 361 37.73 3.42 -11.23
CA TYR A 361 37.07 3.73 -12.48
C TYR A 361 37.96 4.46 -13.48
N GLN A 362 37.65 4.23 -14.76
CA GLN A 362 38.19 4.94 -15.90
C GLN A 362 37.05 5.49 -16.74
N LEU A 363 37.04 6.80 -16.95
CA LEU A 363 36.14 7.48 -17.85
C LEU A 363 36.83 7.76 -19.18
N SER A 364 36.26 7.32 -20.28
CA SER A 364 36.79 7.52 -21.63
C SER A 364 35.77 8.12 -22.55
N GLU A 365 36.20 8.93 -23.52
CA GLU A 365 35.34 9.39 -24.63
C GLU A 365 35.37 8.34 -25.73
N LEU A 366 34.23 8.05 -26.32
CA LEU A 366 34.09 7.07 -27.40
C LEU A 366 34.20 7.74 -28.76
N ASP A 367 34.86 7.07 -29.69
CA ASP A 367 34.91 7.50 -31.08
C ASP A 367 33.52 7.36 -31.71
N ARG A 368 32.99 8.49 -32.18
CA ARG A 368 31.68 8.57 -32.83
C ARG A 368 31.74 8.85 -34.33
N ASP A 369 32.93 8.89 -34.90
CA ASP A 369 33.16 8.98 -36.35
C ASP A 369 32.80 7.65 -37.01
N MET A 370 31.68 7.57 -37.68
CA MET A 370 31.22 6.37 -38.37
C MET A 370 32.14 5.89 -39.48
N SER A 371 33.09 6.74 -39.95
CA SER A 371 34.09 6.38 -40.95
C SER A 371 35.35 5.79 -40.30
N SER A 372 35.50 5.92 -38.99
CA SER A 372 36.65 5.47 -38.25
C SER A 372 36.61 3.95 -38.01
N LYS A 373 37.79 3.31 -38.09
CA LYS A 373 37.95 1.88 -37.69
C LYS A 373 37.80 1.67 -36.19
N SER A 374 37.87 2.74 -35.40
CA SER A 374 37.70 2.75 -33.94
C SER A 374 36.32 3.16 -33.51
N TYR A 375 35.34 3.26 -34.44
CA TYR A 375 33.96 3.61 -34.09
C TYR A 375 33.45 2.81 -32.91
N GLY A 376 32.91 3.49 -31.86
CA GLY A 376 32.39 2.87 -30.65
C GLY A 376 33.48 2.38 -29.66
N LYS A 377 34.76 2.60 -29.93
CA LYS A 377 35.84 2.29 -28.99
C LYS A 377 36.32 3.54 -28.26
N PRO A 378 36.98 3.39 -27.09
CA PRO A 378 37.60 4.51 -26.38
C PRO A 378 38.59 5.25 -27.27
N LEU A 379 38.36 6.56 -27.45
CA LEU A 379 39.22 7.47 -28.21
C LEU A 379 40.31 8.06 -27.32
N ARG A 380 39.89 8.52 -26.14
CA ARG A 380 40.81 9.07 -25.11
C ARG A 380 40.22 8.87 -23.71
N THR A 381 41.12 8.73 -22.74
CA THR A 381 40.75 8.71 -21.33
C THR A 381 40.59 10.14 -20.82
N LEU A 382 39.46 10.41 -20.15
CA LEU A 382 39.10 11.70 -19.57
C LEU A 382 39.45 11.78 -18.09
N GLY A 383 39.47 10.64 -17.39
CA GLY A 383 39.78 10.59 -15.98
C GLY A 383 39.87 9.17 -15.42
N TYR A 384 40.58 9.08 -14.33
CA TYR A 384 40.67 7.92 -13.44
C TYR A 384 40.19 8.34 -12.06
N GLY A 385 39.68 7.40 -11.31
CA GLY A 385 39.34 7.66 -9.92
C GLY A 385 39.24 6.36 -9.13
N TYR A 386 39.39 6.49 -7.83
CA TYR A 386 39.26 5.40 -6.88
C TYR A 386 38.39 5.91 -5.72
N TYR A 387 37.51 5.07 -5.23
CA TYR A 387 36.77 5.35 -4.00
C TYR A 387 36.68 4.11 -3.12
N LEU A 388 36.62 4.35 -1.82
CA LEU A 388 36.39 3.34 -0.81
C LEU A 388 35.35 3.88 0.15
N ASN A 389 34.18 3.25 0.15
CA ASN A 389 33.06 3.58 1.01
C ASN A 389 32.95 2.52 2.11
N HIS A 390 33.07 2.96 3.36
CA HIS A 390 33.05 2.10 4.54
C HIS A 390 31.91 2.49 5.47
N GLY A 391 31.22 1.50 6.02
CA GLY A 391 30.18 1.74 7.01
C GLY A 391 29.96 0.58 7.97
N ARG A 392 29.67 0.93 9.24
CA ARG A 392 29.33 0.00 10.35
C ARG A 392 28.22 0.60 11.18
N ASN A 393 27.02 0.60 10.61
CA ASN A 393 25.86 1.21 11.22
C ASN A 393 25.02 0.16 11.94
N GLN A 394 24.58 0.47 13.15
CA GLN A 394 23.73 -0.38 13.95
C GLN A 394 22.66 0.47 14.63
N MET A 395 21.42 0.06 14.57
CA MET A 395 20.34 0.67 15.31
C MET A 395 19.47 -0.39 15.99
N ARG A 396 19.02 -0.11 17.18
CA ARG A 396 17.96 -0.86 17.86
C ARG A 396 16.87 0.10 18.30
N SER A 397 15.63 -0.22 17.95
CA SER A 397 14.46 0.55 18.37
C SER A 397 13.48 -0.38 19.10
N GLN A 398 13.16 -0.03 20.33
CA GLN A 398 12.17 -0.73 21.16
C GLN A 398 10.99 0.20 21.41
N ILE A 399 9.79 -0.25 21.09
CA ILE A 399 8.57 0.53 21.21
C ILE A 399 7.56 -0.28 22.01
N VAL A 400 7.16 0.24 23.15
CA VAL A 400 6.08 -0.30 23.99
C VAL A 400 4.88 0.60 23.85
N ASN A 401 3.78 0.07 23.33
CA ASN A 401 2.54 0.80 23.11
C ASN A 401 1.43 0.26 24.02
N PHE A 402 0.73 1.15 24.69
CA PHE A 402 -0.57 0.87 25.31
C PHE A 402 -1.64 1.75 24.67
N SER A 403 -2.75 1.13 24.25
CA SER A 403 -3.88 1.85 23.66
C SER A 403 -5.20 1.40 24.28
N HIS A 404 -6.06 2.37 24.55
CA HIS A 404 -7.45 2.16 24.88
C HIS A 404 -8.35 2.80 23.81
N LEU A 405 -9.27 2.02 23.25
CA LEU A 405 -10.23 2.47 22.24
C LEU A 405 -11.64 2.16 22.72
N GLY A 406 -12.51 3.14 22.73
CA GLY A 406 -13.90 3.02 23.11
C GLY A 406 -14.82 3.43 21.97
N GLN A 407 -15.91 2.69 21.79
CA GLN A 407 -17.01 3.04 20.89
C GLN A 407 -18.33 2.96 21.64
N ILE A 408 -19.12 4.02 21.56
CA ILE A 408 -20.44 4.17 22.17
C ILE A 408 -21.46 4.43 21.06
N GLY A 409 -22.51 3.61 21.01
CA GLY A 409 -23.51 3.63 19.94
C GLY A 409 -23.14 2.68 18.80
N LYS A 410 -24.17 2.10 18.14
CA LYS A 410 -23.95 1.32 16.92
C LYS A 410 -23.38 2.24 15.83
N VAL A 411 -22.42 1.78 15.11
CA VAL A 411 -21.85 2.47 13.93
C VAL A 411 -22.93 2.83 12.90
N THR A 412 -24.00 2.02 12.83
CA THR A 412 -25.17 2.24 11.97
C THR A 412 -26.24 3.16 12.58
N ALA A 413 -26.05 3.60 13.83
CA ALA A 413 -27.00 4.50 14.49
C ALA A 413 -26.88 5.92 13.96
N LYS A 414 -27.93 6.74 14.16
CA LYS A 414 -27.91 8.16 13.79
C LYS A 414 -26.79 8.95 14.48
N ARG A 415 -26.31 8.45 15.60
CA ARG A 415 -25.20 9.03 16.39
C ARG A 415 -24.35 7.90 16.96
N SER A 416 -23.05 8.01 16.81
CA SER A 416 -22.07 7.16 17.48
C SER A 416 -20.84 7.98 17.83
N PHE A 417 -20.15 7.56 18.91
CA PHE A 417 -18.94 8.21 19.39
C PHE A 417 -17.82 7.19 19.48
N LYS A 418 -16.63 7.60 19.06
CA LYS A 418 -15.38 6.87 19.27
C LYS A 418 -14.44 7.75 20.04
N TYR A 419 -13.68 7.17 20.95
CA TYR A 419 -12.61 7.85 21.67
C TYR A 419 -11.45 6.90 21.91
N GLY A 420 -10.29 7.45 22.17
CA GLY A 420 -9.12 6.63 22.45
C GLY A 420 -8.00 7.40 23.11
N LEU A 421 -7.15 6.65 23.79
CA LEU A 421 -5.91 7.08 24.39
C LEU A 421 -4.81 6.12 23.93
N ARG A 422 -3.66 6.67 23.59
CA ARG A 422 -2.46 5.88 23.24
C ARG A 422 -1.25 6.48 23.93
N VAL A 423 -0.42 5.62 24.47
CA VAL A 423 0.87 5.96 25.07
C VAL A 423 1.94 5.07 24.45
N ASN A 424 2.94 5.66 23.83
CA ASN A 424 4.11 4.99 23.27
C ASN A 424 5.33 5.36 24.10
N ASN A 425 6.08 4.39 24.56
CA ASN A 425 7.43 4.56 25.09
C ASN A 425 8.41 4.03 24.03
N GLU A 426 9.27 4.91 23.55
CA GLU A 426 10.23 4.63 22.46
C GLU A 426 11.65 4.74 23.01
N ILE A 427 12.46 3.70 22.80
CA ILE A 427 13.89 3.68 23.13
C ILE A 427 14.64 3.38 21.84
N VAL A 428 15.45 4.31 21.37
CA VAL A 428 16.27 4.17 20.16
C VAL A 428 17.73 4.29 20.52
N GLN A 429 18.52 3.31 20.13
CA GLN A 429 19.97 3.29 20.26
C GLN A 429 20.56 3.22 18.86
N ASP A 430 21.41 4.17 18.50
CA ASP A 430 22.01 4.29 17.17
C ASP A 430 23.51 4.49 17.26
N ARG A 431 24.23 3.58 16.65
CA ARG A 431 25.67 3.68 16.43
C ARG A 431 25.93 3.82 14.94
N PHE A 432 26.40 4.98 14.55
CA PHE A 432 26.65 5.32 13.17
C PHE A 432 28.14 5.58 12.97
N LEU A 433 28.75 4.83 12.04
CA LEU A 433 30.16 4.96 11.66
C LEU A 433 30.25 4.78 10.15
N GLN A 434 30.53 5.87 9.46
CA GLN A 434 30.74 5.85 8.00
C GLN A 434 31.90 6.75 7.63
N TRP A 435 32.63 6.37 6.61
CA TRP A 435 33.59 7.25 5.97
C TRP A 435 33.74 6.92 4.48
N LEU A 436 34.04 7.93 3.72
CA LEU A 436 34.30 7.86 2.29
C LEU A 436 35.72 8.39 2.00
N TYR A 437 36.51 7.54 1.42
CA TYR A 437 37.70 7.94 0.74
C TYR A 437 37.42 8.04 -0.76
N ASN A 438 37.74 9.15 -1.37
CA ASN A 438 37.48 9.39 -2.78
C ASN A 438 38.72 10.06 -3.39
N ASP A 439 39.37 9.37 -4.28
CA ASP A 439 40.49 9.87 -5.08
C ASP A 439 40.06 9.84 -6.55
N SER A 440 39.70 10.99 -7.05
CA SER A 440 39.43 11.19 -8.47
C SER A 440 40.53 12.02 -9.08
N ALA A 441 41.57 11.36 -9.61
CA ALA A 441 42.62 11.95 -10.39
C ALA A 441 43.28 13.17 -9.72
N ASP A 442 43.85 12.96 -8.54
CA ASP A 442 44.56 13.93 -7.70
C ASP A 442 43.71 15.00 -7.03
N TYR A 443 42.41 15.00 -7.16
CA TYR A 443 41.53 16.02 -6.56
C TYR A 443 41.35 15.90 -5.03
N ASN A 444 41.56 14.73 -4.45
CA ASN A 444 41.48 14.52 -3.01
C ASN A 444 42.82 14.55 -2.29
N ILE A 445 43.89 14.48 -3.03
CA ILE A 445 45.24 14.64 -2.47
C ILE A 445 45.63 16.09 -2.76
N ALA A 446 45.70 16.91 -1.72
CA ALA A 446 46.24 18.25 -1.87
C ALA A 446 47.62 18.18 -2.52
N PRO A 447 47.89 18.85 -3.64
CA PRO A 447 49.13 18.70 -4.41
C PRO A 447 50.35 19.20 -3.67
N ASN A 448 50.30 19.61 -2.45
CA ASN A 448 51.41 20.13 -1.68
C ASN A 448 51.40 19.68 -0.22
N SER A 449 52.30 18.72 0.06
CA SER A 449 53.25 18.83 1.18
C SER A 449 52.74 18.78 2.62
N PHE A 450 51.63 18.22 2.94
CA PHE A 450 51.33 17.95 4.35
C PHE A 450 51.33 16.45 4.62
N ALA A 451 52.33 16.08 5.47
CA ALA A 451 52.53 14.79 6.11
C ALA A 451 52.01 13.56 5.33
N ILE A 452 52.93 12.92 4.71
CA ILE A 452 52.81 11.63 3.98
C ILE A 452 52.14 10.51 4.82
N ASP A 453 51.82 10.77 6.08
CA ASP A 453 51.29 9.80 7.04
C ASP A 453 49.78 9.95 7.33
N SER A 454 49.05 10.85 6.66
CA SER A 454 47.59 11.02 6.87
C SER A 454 46.78 10.86 5.60
N ILE A 455 45.78 10.00 5.66
CA ILE A 455 44.75 9.85 4.61
C ILE A 455 43.66 10.88 4.83
N LEU A 456 43.41 11.71 3.85
CA LEU A 456 42.29 12.66 3.87
C LEU A 456 41.00 11.94 3.42
N LEU A 457 39.96 11.95 4.24
CA LEU A 457 38.66 11.41 3.92
C LEU A 457 37.79 12.53 3.33
N ASP A 458 37.03 12.19 2.27
CA ASP A 458 36.05 13.09 1.67
C ASP A 458 34.88 13.35 2.63
N ASN A 459 34.45 12.32 3.34
CA ASN A 459 33.44 12.40 4.37
C ASN A 459 33.72 11.40 5.48
N SER A 460 33.45 11.81 6.73
CA SER A 460 33.54 10.92 7.90
C SER A 460 32.51 11.31 8.93
N VAL A 461 31.68 10.36 9.33
CA VAL A 461 30.65 10.55 10.36
C VAL A 461 30.78 9.45 11.42
N ARG A 462 30.85 9.86 12.68
CA ARG A 462 30.86 8.93 13.81
C ARG A 462 29.93 9.46 14.89
N SER A 463 28.89 8.70 15.22
CA SER A 463 27.98 9.04 16.31
C SER A 463 27.53 7.82 17.09
N ASN A 464 27.15 8.03 18.35
CA ASN A 464 26.57 7.01 19.22
C ASN A 464 25.46 7.70 20.03
N ASN A 465 24.23 7.53 19.58
CA ASN A 465 23.09 8.26 20.11
C ASN A 465 22.14 7.32 20.86
N GLN A 466 21.53 7.82 21.90
CA GLN A 466 20.42 7.16 22.58
C GLN A 466 19.30 8.18 22.83
N ILE A 467 18.10 7.81 22.42
CA ILE A 467 16.87 8.58 22.68
C ILE A 467 15.92 7.69 23.46
N GLN A 468 15.33 8.24 24.49
CA GLN A 468 14.17 7.68 25.18
C GLN A 468 13.11 8.76 25.24
N SER A 469 11.89 8.43 24.79
CA SER A 469 10.79 9.39 24.77
C SER A 469 9.43 8.74 24.91
N ILE A 470 8.47 9.51 25.40
CA ILE A 470 7.07 9.12 25.56
C ILE A 470 6.21 10.00 24.68
N ARG A 471 5.40 9.37 23.85
CA ARG A 471 4.34 10.04 23.08
C ARG A 471 2.99 9.63 23.61
N THR A 472 2.19 10.62 24.00
CA THR A 472 0.81 10.41 24.42
C THR A 472 -0.13 11.07 23.45
N SER A 473 -1.14 10.36 22.99
CA SER A 473 -2.17 10.92 22.13
C SER A 473 -3.57 10.48 22.55
N ALA A 474 -4.53 11.37 22.39
CA ALA A 474 -5.92 11.09 22.68
C ALA A 474 -6.81 11.66 21.59
N PHE A 475 -7.95 11.04 21.33
CA PHE A 475 -8.94 11.55 20.37
C PHE A 475 -10.37 11.33 20.85
N VAL A 476 -11.25 12.19 20.37
CA VAL A 476 -12.71 12.04 20.47
C VAL A 476 -13.29 12.34 19.09
N GLN A 477 -14.22 11.50 18.66
CA GLN A 477 -14.85 11.59 17.36
C GLN A 477 -16.32 11.23 17.46
N GLY A 478 -17.19 12.06 16.86
CA GLY A 478 -18.61 11.83 16.74
C GLY A 478 -19.02 11.65 15.29
N GLN A 479 -19.87 10.67 15.03
CA GLN A 479 -20.54 10.49 13.74
C GLN A 479 -22.00 10.82 13.88
N PHE A 480 -22.54 11.64 12.97
CA PHE A 480 -23.89 12.16 13.03
C PHE A 480 -24.60 12.03 11.66
N LEU A 481 -25.81 11.50 11.67
CA LEU A 481 -26.73 11.58 10.53
C LEU A 481 -27.50 12.90 10.62
N LEU A 482 -27.09 13.90 9.83
CA LEU A 482 -27.68 15.24 9.83
C LEU A 482 -29.07 15.25 9.16
N ASN A 483 -29.20 14.56 8.04
CA ASN A 483 -30.46 14.48 7.29
C ASN A 483 -30.73 13.05 6.81
N LYS A 484 -31.77 12.44 7.34
CA LYS A 484 -32.17 11.07 6.98
C LYS A 484 -32.71 10.96 5.54
N LYS A 485 -33.44 11.97 5.07
CA LYS A 485 -34.06 11.95 3.73
C LYS A 485 -32.97 12.05 2.64
N GLN A 486 -32.00 12.92 2.83
CA GLN A 486 -30.90 13.14 1.89
C GLN A 486 -29.65 12.33 2.22
N ASN A 487 -29.69 11.55 3.31
CA ASN A 487 -28.58 10.72 3.77
C ASN A 487 -27.26 11.50 3.91
N ILE A 488 -27.30 12.62 4.67
CA ILE A 488 -26.13 13.45 4.94
C ILE A 488 -25.50 12.99 6.25
N TRP A 489 -24.25 12.53 6.17
CA TRP A 489 -23.43 12.11 7.31
C TRP A 489 -22.31 13.10 7.57
N MET A 490 -22.06 13.35 8.84
CA MET A 490 -20.93 14.16 9.31
C MET A 490 -20.14 13.38 10.34
N ASN A 491 -18.82 13.35 10.16
CA ASN A 491 -17.85 12.93 11.18
C ASN A 491 -17.09 14.15 11.64
N LEU A 492 -17.14 14.45 12.93
CA LEU A 492 -16.39 15.52 13.56
C LEU A 492 -15.50 14.92 14.64
N GLY A 493 -14.24 15.25 14.64
CA GLY A 493 -13.29 14.73 15.63
C GLY A 493 -12.18 15.71 15.93
N VAL A 494 -11.58 15.51 17.07
CA VAL A 494 -10.38 16.21 17.52
C VAL A 494 -9.39 15.20 18.08
N ARG A 495 -8.11 15.38 17.76
CA ARG A 495 -6.99 14.60 18.29
C ARG A 495 -6.00 15.55 18.93
N GLY A 496 -5.53 15.22 20.15
CA GLY A 496 -4.42 15.86 20.83
C GLY A 496 -3.22 14.91 20.89
N GLN A 497 -2.02 15.46 20.84
CA GLN A 497 -0.78 14.71 20.98
C GLN A 497 0.22 15.52 21.78
N TYR A 498 0.89 14.87 22.71
CA TYR A 498 2.01 15.40 23.48
C TYR A 498 3.23 14.51 23.31
N TRP A 499 4.39 15.12 23.07
CA TRP A 499 5.68 14.44 22.99
C TRP A 499 6.65 15.07 23.99
N ASP A 500 7.18 14.27 24.91
CA ASP A 500 8.04 14.72 25.99
C ASP A 500 9.46 15.08 25.55
N PHE A 501 9.91 14.55 24.41
CA PHE A 501 11.26 14.79 23.88
C PHE A 501 11.56 16.28 23.62
N ASN A 502 10.57 17.00 23.09
CA ASN A 502 10.65 18.43 22.79
C ASN A 502 9.54 19.27 23.48
N ASN A 503 8.76 18.65 24.39
CA ASN A 503 7.61 19.24 25.07
C ASN A 503 6.52 19.80 24.12
N GLU A 504 6.33 19.20 22.96
CA GLU A 504 5.38 19.67 21.98
C GLU A 504 3.97 19.15 22.25
N LEU A 505 2.98 20.07 22.31
CA LEU A 505 1.56 19.76 22.37
C LEU A 505 0.87 20.25 21.11
N ILE A 506 0.15 19.35 20.41
CA ILE A 506 -0.56 19.65 19.16
C ILE A 506 -2.02 19.22 19.26
N VAL A 507 -2.91 20.04 18.69
CA VAL A 507 -4.35 19.74 18.59
C VAL A 507 -4.77 19.78 17.14
N MET A 508 -5.48 18.73 16.69
CA MET A 508 -5.83 18.49 15.28
C MET A 508 -7.32 18.27 15.11
N PRO A 509 -8.08 19.30 14.73
CA PRO A 509 -9.50 19.15 14.37
C PRO A 509 -9.65 18.53 12.98
N ARG A 510 -10.71 17.72 12.81
CA ARG A 510 -11.06 17.07 11.53
C ARG A 510 -12.57 17.02 11.34
N LEU A 511 -13.00 17.33 10.11
CA LEU A 511 -14.39 17.29 9.68
C LEU A 511 -14.49 16.53 8.38
N ASN A 512 -15.37 15.52 8.32
CA ASN A 512 -15.70 14.83 7.10
C ASN A 512 -17.20 14.85 6.88
N LEU A 513 -17.63 15.12 5.65
CA LEU A 513 -19.03 15.14 5.23
C LEU A 513 -19.23 14.15 4.08
N LYS A 514 -20.37 13.46 4.11
CA LYS A 514 -20.82 12.57 3.05
C LYS A 514 -22.28 12.84 2.76
N TRP A 515 -22.60 13.04 1.49
CA TRP A 515 -23.96 13.27 1.01
C TRP A 515 -24.30 12.29 -0.10
N GLU A 516 -25.39 11.53 0.08
CA GLU A 516 -25.93 10.54 -0.87
C GLU A 516 -27.38 10.91 -1.24
N PRO A 517 -27.58 11.86 -2.16
CA PRO A 517 -28.92 12.42 -2.45
C PRO A 517 -29.91 11.40 -2.99
N ASN A 518 -29.48 10.37 -3.68
CA ASN A 518 -30.31 9.40 -4.40
C ASN A 518 -30.49 8.07 -3.70
N ARG A 519 -30.01 7.91 -2.46
CA ARG A 519 -30.09 6.63 -1.74
C ARG A 519 -31.51 6.12 -1.51
N ASN A 520 -32.47 7.02 -1.32
CA ASN A 520 -33.86 6.67 -1.02
C ASN A 520 -34.74 6.47 -2.27
N TYR A 521 -34.18 6.64 -3.46
CA TYR A 521 -34.93 6.44 -4.70
C TYR A 521 -35.04 4.94 -5.02
N ASN A 522 -36.23 4.45 -4.66
CA ASN A 522 -36.87 3.18 -5.03
C ASN A 522 -36.05 1.91 -5.21
N SER A 523 -36.31 1.08 -4.32
CA SER A 523 -36.21 -0.35 -4.14
C SER A 523 -36.83 -1.28 -5.23
N ASN A 524 -37.10 -0.83 -6.45
CA ASN A 524 -37.52 -1.76 -7.51
C ASN A 524 -36.26 -2.40 -8.14
N VAL A 525 -36.15 -3.72 -8.05
CA VAL A 525 -35.01 -4.52 -8.54
C VAL A 525 -34.82 -4.31 -10.05
N ALA A 526 -35.89 -4.11 -10.82
CA ALA A 526 -35.81 -3.79 -12.26
C ALA A 526 -35.15 -2.44 -12.54
N ASP A 527 -35.22 -1.48 -11.62
CA ASP A 527 -34.60 -0.16 -11.76
C ASP A 527 -33.21 -0.05 -11.11
N SER A 528 -32.72 -1.10 -10.45
CA SER A 528 -31.41 -1.08 -9.76
C SER A 528 -30.24 -0.85 -10.74
N LEU A 529 -30.38 -1.28 -11.98
CA LEU A 529 -29.42 -1.02 -13.05
C LEU A 529 -29.47 0.43 -13.56
N LYS A 530 -30.65 1.07 -13.45
CA LYS A 530 -30.86 2.47 -13.85
C LYS A 530 -30.56 3.45 -12.71
N LYS A 531 -30.38 2.96 -11.49
CA LYS A 531 -30.13 3.79 -10.32
C LYS A 531 -28.75 4.40 -10.43
N GLN A 532 -28.71 5.69 -10.71
CA GLN A 532 -27.47 6.48 -10.68
C GLN A 532 -27.20 6.94 -9.24
N ASP A 533 -26.49 6.12 -8.49
CA ASP A 533 -26.06 6.52 -7.14
C ASP A 533 -24.88 7.48 -7.26
N ILE A 534 -25.04 8.66 -6.71
CA ILE A 534 -23.98 9.66 -6.59
C ILE A 534 -23.72 9.88 -5.10
N THR A 535 -22.44 9.92 -4.73
CA THR A 535 -21.98 10.26 -3.39
C THR A 535 -21.02 11.43 -3.48
N TYR A 536 -21.31 12.50 -2.77
CA TYR A 536 -20.41 13.64 -2.58
C TYR A 536 -19.69 13.49 -1.26
N LYS A 537 -18.40 13.78 -1.24
CA LYS A 537 -17.52 13.67 -0.09
C LYS A 537 -16.72 14.96 0.09
N LEU A 538 -16.58 15.42 1.32
CA LEU A 538 -15.74 16.56 1.70
C LEU A 538 -15.00 16.22 2.98
N ALA A 539 -13.69 16.53 3.02
CA ALA A 539 -12.88 16.46 4.24
C ALA A 539 -12.05 17.73 4.40
N ILE A 540 -12.01 18.21 5.64
CA ILE A 540 -11.14 19.30 6.07
C ILE A 540 -10.52 18.88 7.39
N GLY A 541 -9.19 18.97 7.53
CA GLY A 541 -8.56 18.55 8.76
C GLY A 541 -7.11 18.97 8.89
N ALA A 542 -6.69 19.08 10.15
CA ALA A 542 -5.30 19.25 10.53
C ALA A 542 -4.66 17.88 10.82
N TYR A 543 -3.44 17.71 10.34
CA TYR A 543 -2.63 16.50 10.49
C TYR A 543 -1.23 16.88 10.89
N ASN A 544 -0.58 16.05 11.68
CA ASN A 544 0.82 16.22 12.04
C ASN A 544 1.58 14.91 11.93
N GLN A 545 2.88 15.04 11.81
CA GLN A 545 3.81 13.93 11.89
C GLN A 545 4.95 14.32 12.81
N PRO A 546 5.07 13.70 14.01
CA PRO A 546 6.26 13.84 14.83
C PRO A 546 7.47 13.32 14.06
N PRO A 547 8.64 13.96 14.19
CA PRO A 547 9.83 13.45 13.55
C PRO A 547 10.14 12.03 14.05
N PHE A 548 10.50 11.17 13.13
CA PHE A 548 11.11 9.89 13.48
C PHE A 548 12.62 10.06 13.62
N TYR A 549 13.31 9.05 14.16
CA TYR A 549 14.70 9.16 14.56
C TYR A 549 15.64 9.79 13.51
N ARG A 550 15.51 9.38 12.24
CA ARG A 550 16.39 9.89 11.15
C ARG A 550 16.18 11.38 10.83
N GLU A 551 14.96 11.89 11.02
CA GLU A 551 14.66 13.32 10.82
C GLU A 551 15.27 14.19 11.92
N LEU A 552 15.59 13.59 13.08
CA LEU A 552 16.27 14.27 14.19
C LEU A 552 17.79 14.33 14.03
N ARG A 553 18.37 13.50 13.14
CA ARG A 553 19.80 13.34 12.94
C ARG A 553 20.29 14.10 11.71
N ASP A 554 21.22 15.03 11.89
CA ASP A 554 21.86 15.77 10.82
C ASP A 554 22.92 14.94 10.05
N PHE A 555 23.57 15.57 9.09
CA PHE A 555 24.60 14.95 8.25
C PHE A 555 25.89 14.59 9.02
N GLN A 556 26.13 15.24 10.15
CA GLN A 556 27.25 15.00 11.05
C GLN A 556 26.95 13.93 12.11
N GLY A 557 25.70 13.44 12.17
CA GLY A 557 25.26 12.42 13.11
C GLY A 557 24.76 12.97 14.46
N ASN A 558 24.60 14.29 14.60
CA ASN A 558 24.10 14.93 15.83
C ASN A 558 22.56 14.87 15.88
N ILE A 559 22.02 14.76 17.10
CA ILE A 559 20.59 14.78 17.34
C ILE A 559 20.12 16.18 17.72
N HIS A 560 19.12 16.68 16.99
CA HIS A 560 18.51 17.99 17.21
C HIS A 560 17.18 17.86 17.94
N LYS A 561 17.12 18.35 19.20
CA LYS A 561 15.93 18.31 20.06
C LYS A 561 14.90 19.38 19.72
N ASP A 562 15.30 20.41 19.02
CA ASP A 562 14.46 21.52 18.57
C ASP A 562 13.63 21.21 17.32
N VAL A 563 13.85 20.06 16.70
CA VAL A 563 13.02 19.60 15.58
C VAL A 563 11.62 19.25 16.11
N VAL A 564 10.62 19.95 15.56
CA VAL A 564 9.21 19.81 15.93
C VAL A 564 8.43 19.02 14.88
N SER A 565 7.19 18.68 15.21
CA SER A 565 6.32 17.92 14.30
C SER A 565 6.03 18.73 13.03
N GLN A 566 6.10 18.04 11.90
CA GLN A 566 5.63 18.57 10.61
C GLN A 566 4.09 18.64 10.63
N LYS A 567 3.50 19.67 10.04
CA LYS A 567 2.06 19.97 10.09
C LYS A 567 1.49 20.12 8.70
N SER A 568 0.26 19.62 8.51
CA SER A 568 -0.44 19.74 7.23
C SER A 568 -1.93 20.00 7.43
N TRP A 569 -2.48 20.94 6.67
CA TRP A 569 -3.92 21.10 6.50
C TRP A 569 -4.37 20.45 5.19
N HIS A 570 -5.35 19.57 5.27
CA HIS A 570 -5.92 18.90 4.10
C HIS A 570 -7.32 19.43 3.79
N PHE A 571 -7.56 19.67 2.51
CA PHE A 571 -8.85 19.95 1.91
C PHE A 571 -9.05 18.93 0.80
N VAL A 572 -10.04 18.06 0.94
CA VAL A 572 -10.33 16.99 -0.01
C VAL A 572 -11.80 17.03 -0.38
N ALA A 573 -12.09 17.05 -1.66
CA ALA A 573 -13.45 16.95 -2.19
C ALA A 573 -13.53 15.79 -3.19
N GLY A 574 -14.56 14.97 -3.11
CA GLY A 574 -14.70 13.81 -3.96
C GLY A 574 -16.11 13.52 -4.40
N VAL A 575 -16.23 12.84 -5.54
CA VAL A 575 -17.50 12.37 -6.09
C VAL A 575 -17.33 10.91 -6.51
N ASP A 576 -18.20 10.06 -5.97
CA ASP A 576 -18.36 8.68 -6.45
C ASP A 576 -19.65 8.61 -7.27
N LYS A 577 -19.57 8.12 -8.49
CA LYS A 577 -20.73 7.90 -9.37
C LYS A 577 -20.74 6.47 -9.87
N TYR A 578 -21.88 5.81 -9.73
CA TYR A 578 -22.08 4.51 -10.33
C TYR A 578 -22.65 4.66 -11.74
N LEU A 579 -22.03 3.95 -12.67
CA LEU A 579 -22.35 3.95 -14.09
C LEU A 579 -22.69 2.53 -14.53
N THR A 580 -23.62 2.40 -15.47
CA THR A 580 -23.88 1.13 -16.13
C THR A 580 -23.28 1.18 -17.54
N LEU A 581 -22.21 0.40 -17.75
CA LEU A 581 -21.55 0.23 -19.04
C LEU A 581 -21.64 -1.25 -19.40
N TRP A 582 -22.00 -1.58 -20.66
CA TRP A 582 -22.12 -2.97 -21.15
C TRP A 582 -22.98 -3.88 -20.23
N ASN A 583 -24.10 -3.35 -19.75
CA ASN A 583 -24.97 -4.01 -18.76
C ASN A 583 -24.26 -4.44 -17.46
N ARG A 584 -23.19 -3.75 -17.08
CA ARG A 584 -22.42 -4.00 -15.87
C ARG A 584 -22.22 -2.71 -15.10
N ARG A 585 -22.13 -2.84 -13.80
CA ARG A 585 -21.98 -1.70 -12.91
C ARG A 585 -20.51 -1.32 -12.73
N PHE A 586 -20.20 -0.07 -12.98
CA PHE A 586 -18.89 0.53 -12.74
C PHE A 586 -19.03 1.64 -11.70
N LYS A 587 -17.98 1.84 -10.94
CA LYS A 587 -17.83 2.97 -10.04
C LYS A 587 -16.77 3.90 -10.61
N TYR A 588 -17.13 5.14 -10.85
CA TYR A 588 -16.20 6.22 -11.18
C TYR A 588 -16.02 7.10 -9.96
N THR A 589 -14.78 7.31 -9.55
CA THR A 589 -14.38 8.14 -8.42
C THR A 589 -13.48 9.25 -8.93
N VAL A 590 -13.78 10.49 -8.56
CA VAL A 590 -12.92 11.66 -8.76
C VAL A 590 -12.70 12.30 -7.40
N GLU A 591 -11.45 12.58 -7.06
CA GLU A 591 -11.08 13.28 -5.83
C GLU A 591 -10.07 14.39 -6.15
N GLY A 592 -10.42 15.64 -5.83
CA GLY A 592 -9.53 16.78 -5.82
C GLY A 592 -9.03 17.04 -4.41
N TYR A 593 -7.77 17.42 -4.28
CA TYR A 593 -7.18 17.70 -2.97
C TYR A 593 -6.19 18.86 -3.01
N PHE A 594 -6.08 19.51 -1.86
CA PHE A 594 -5.05 20.52 -1.56
C PHE A 594 -4.52 20.26 -0.16
N LYS A 595 -3.20 20.24 -0.01
CA LYS A 595 -2.49 20.13 1.26
C LYS A 595 -1.59 21.35 1.42
N GLN A 596 -1.73 22.06 2.53
CA GLN A 596 -0.78 23.10 2.95
C GLN A 596 0.10 22.51 4.04
N MET A 597 1.41 22.55 3.87
CA MET A 597 2.38 21.93 4.75
C MET A 597 3.30 22.98 5.36
N ASN A 598 3.50 22.88 6.66
CA ASN A 598 4.34 23.80 7.43
C ASN A 598 5.31 23.03 8.32
N GLN A 599 6.42 23.67 8.68
CA GLN A 599 7.45 23.07 9.54
C GLN A 599 7.99 21.75 8.99
N LEU A 600 8.14 21.66 7.66
CA LEU A 600 8.71 20.47 7.03
C LEU A 600 10.18 20.35 7.37
N VAL A 601 10.64 19.11 7.52
CA VAL A 601 12.05 18.75 7.59
C VAL A 601 12.51 18.39 6.18
N PRO A 602 13.30 19.25 5.50
CA PRO A 602 13.80 18.97 4.17
C PRO A 602 14.73 17.76 4.16
N TYR A 603 14.76 17.09 3.04
CA TYR A 603 15.66 15.98 2.79
C TYR A 603 16.15 15.98 1.35
N LEU A 604 17.24 15.28 1.09
CA LEU A 604 17.76 15.04 -0.24
C LEU A 604 17.91 13.53 -0.50
N TYR A 605 17.84 13.16 -1.77
CA TYR A 605 18.28 11.85 -2.23
C TYR A 605 19.74 11.95 -2.66
N GLU A 606 20.60 11.26 -1.94
CA GLU A 606 21.99 11.07 -2.31
C GLU A 606 22.11 9.66 -2.91
N ASN A 607 22.14 9.57 -4.23
CA ASN A 607 21.92 8.34 -4.97
C ASN A 607 20.51 7.77 -4.63
N ILE A 608 20.41 6.66 -3.91
CA ILE A 608 19.14 6.06 -3.45
C ILE A 608 18.89 6.28 -1.94
N ARG A 609 19.81 6.93 -1.24
CA ARG A 609 19.76 7.19 0.20
C ARG A 609 19.07 8.50 0.51
N ILE A 610 18.23 8.51 1.55
CA ILE A 610 17.59 9.73 2.03
C ILE A 610 18.41 10.29 3.19
N ARG A 611 18.77 11.58 3.10
CA ARG A 611 19.46 12.31 4.17
C ARG A 611 18.63 13.53 4.55
N TYR A 612 18.39 13.69 5.86
CA TYR A 612 17.57 14.77 6.41
C TYR A 612 18.45 15.92 6.91
N TYR A 613 17.97 17.16 6.77
CA TYR A 613 18.66 18.35 7.27
C TYR A 613 18.48 18.54 8.78
N ALA A 614 17.61 17.78 9.44
CA ALA A 614 17.30 17.81 10.87
C ALA A 614 16.90 19.21 11.37
N ASN A 615 16.14 19.96 10.58
CA ASN A 615 15.55 21.24 10.97
C ASN A 615 14.21 21.47 10.25
N ASN A 616 13.32 22.29 10.85
CA ASN A 616 11.99 22.60 10.33
C ASN A 616 12.00 23.91 9.51
N ASN A 617 12.88 24.02 8.53
CA ASN A 617 13.10 25.27 7.78
C ASN A 617 12.37 25.30 6.42
N ALA A 618 11.40 24.42 6.20
CA ALA A 618 10.65 24.40 4.95
C ALA A 618 9.14 24.50 5.16
N ASN A 619 8.47 25.10 4.17
CA ASN A 619 7.03 25.12 4.03
C ASN A 619 6.66 24.75 2.60
N GLY A 620 5.55 24.04 2.42
CA GLY A 620 5.21 23.52 1.11
C GLY A 620 3.71 23.36 0.88
N TYR A 621 3.39 22.88 -0.31
CA TYR A 621 2.03 22.49 -0.67
C TYR A 621 2.04 21.27 -1.58
N ALA A 622 0.90 20.59 -1.63
CA ALA A 622 0.60 19.60 -2.64
C ALA A 622 -0.86 19.76 -3.09
N TRP A 623 -1.11 19.68 -4.38
CA TRP A 623 -2.45 19.63 -4.93
C TRP A 623 -2.54 18.63 -6.06
N GLY A 624 -3.72 18.12 -6.31
CA GLY A 624 -3.90 17.17 -7.41
C GLY A 624 -5.33 16.71 -7.58
N ILE A 625 -5.51 15.90 -8.61
CA ILE A 625 -6.78 15.27 -8.95
C ILE A 625 -6.53 13.79 -9.24
N ASP A 626 -7.26 12.93 -8.52
CA ASP A 626 -7.24 11.48 -8.70
C ASP A 626 -8.51 11.03 -9.39
N ASN A 627 -8.38 10.22 -10.43
CA ASN A 627 -9.48 9.63 -11.18
C ASN A 627 -9.36 8.11 -11.12
N ARG A 628 -10.46 7.42 -10.89
CA ARG A 628 -10.52 5.97 -10.92
C ARG A 628 -11.82 5.46 -11.52
N ILE A 629 -11.71 4.51 -12.44
CA ILE A 629 -12.83 3.69 -12.91
C ILE A 629 -12.59 2.27 -12.42
N TYR A 630 -13.54 1.73 -11.69
CA TYR A 630 -13.47 0.41 -11.09
C TYR A 630 -14.74 -0.39 -11.44
N GLY A 631 -14.59 -1.65 -11.83
CA GLY A 631 -15.73 -2.51 -12.13
C GLY A 631 -15.36 -3.82 -12.79
N GLN A 632 -16.37 -4.57 -13.20
CA GLN A 632 -16.21 -5.86 -13.86
C GLN A 632 -16.26 -5.70 -15.38
N PHE A 633 -15.12 -5.60 -16.04
CA PHE A 633 -15.04 -5.66 -17.49
C PHE A 633 -15.40 -7.05 -18.03
N ASN A 634 -15.08 -8.09 -17.25
CA ASN A 634 -15.60 -9.43 -17.45
C ASN A 634 -16.26 -9.94 -16.15
N LYS A 635 -17.26 -10.81 -16.27
CA LYS A 635 -18.08 -11.29 -15.16
C LYS A 635 -17.22 -11.98 -14.08
N GLY A 636 -17.33 -11.51 -12.84
CA GLY A 636 -16.62 -12.08 -11.69
C GLY A 636 -15.15 -11.70 -11.57
N LEU A 637 -14.62 -10.83 -12.44
CA LEU A 637 -13.25 -10.31 -12.41
C LEU A 637 -13.27 -8.78 -12.35
N GLU A 638 -12.66 -8.24 -11.32
CA GLU A 638 -12.62 -6.79 -11.11
C GLU A 638 -11.36 -6.20 -11.74
N SER A 639 -11.54 -5.09 -12.43
CA SER A 639 -10.48 -4.35 -13.09
C SER A 639 -10.63 -2.87 -12.79
N TRP A 640 -9.54 -2.15 -12.82
CA TRP A 640 -9.57 -0.70 -12.62
C TRP A 640 -8.50 0.00 -13.44
N PHE A 641 -8.80 1.25 -13.65
CA PHE A 641 -7.98 2.23 -14.29
C PHE A 641 -7.86 3.43 -13.36
N THR A 642 -6.66 3.91 -13.12
CA THR A 642 -6.40 5.10 -12.32
C THR A 642 -5.54 6.08 -13.08
N MET A 643 -5.80 7.38 -12.89
CA MET A 643 -4.99 8.47 -13.39
C MET A 643 -4.94 9.56 -12.34
N SER A 644 -3.76 9.92 -11.93
CA SER A 644 -3.50 10.98 -10.96
C SER A 644 -2.62 12.06 -11.55
N ILE A 645 -3.00 13.32 -11.32
CA ILE A 645 -2.20 14.50 -11.64
C ILE A 645 -1.86 15.16 -10.32
N LEU A 646 -0.59 15.44 -10.10
CA LEU A 646 -0.05 15.95 -8.85
C LEU A 646 0.97 17.07 -9.10
N GLN A 647 0.97 18.05 -8.24
CA GLN A 647 2.08 18.99 -8.05
C GLN A 647 2.39 19.15 -6.57
N THR A 648 3.64 18.97 -6.18
CA THR A 648 4.10 19.27 -4.82
C THR A 648 5.41 20.05 -4.86
N GLN A 649 5.43 21.16 -4.11
CA GLN A 649 6.58 22.07 -4.04
C GLN A 649 6.79 22.53 -2.60
N GLU A 650 8.00 22.98 -2.31
CA GLU A 650 8.36 23.58 -1.03
C GLU A 650 9.34 24.72 -1.20
N LYS A 651 9.36 25.61 -0.21
CA LYS A 651 10.37 26.67 -0.03
C LYS A 651 11.20 26.34 1.18
N ILE A 652 12.51 26.47 1.06
CA ILE A 652 13.49 26.20 2.11
C ILE A 652 14.12 27.50 2.52
N THR A 653 14.15 27.80 3.80
CA THR A 653 14.85 28.96 4.38
C THR A 653 16.25 28.52 4.83
N TYR A 654 17.29 29.20 4.39
CA TYR A 654 18.67 28.85 4.62
C TYR A 654 19.55 30.09 4.78
N LEU A 655 20.75 29.91 5.32
CA LEU A 655 21.76 30.97 5.35
C LEU A 655 22.49 31.00 4.00
N ASN A 656 22.50 32.17 3.35
CA ASN A 656 23.28 32.38 2.13
C ASN A 656 24.76 32.57 2.44
N ASP A 657 25.60 32.67 1.41
CA ASP A 657 27.05 32.84 1.54
C ASP A 657 27.45 34.14 2.28
N LYS A 658 26.54 35.10 2.42
CA LYS A 658 26.73 36.33 3.19
C LYS A 658 26.32 36.20 4.66
N GLY A 659 25.81 35.03 5.08
CA GLY A 659 25.28 34.79 6.44
C GLY A 659 23.89 35.39 6.67
N GLU A 660 23.14 35.71 5.61
CA GLU A 660 21.78 36.26 5.70
C GLU A 660 20.74 35.14 5.51
N MET A 661 19.66 35.19 6.30
CA MET A 661 18.55 34.25 6.14
C MET A 661 17.81 34.56 4.83
N THR A 662 17.82 33.59 3.93
CA THR A 662 17.20 33.68 2.61
C THR A 662 16.22 32.52 2.40
N THR A 663 15.14 32.75 1.66
CA THR A 663 14.19 31.70 1.30
C THR A 663 14.30 31.40 -0.20
N SER A 664 14.39 30.14 -0.54
CA SER A 664 14.45 29.67 -1.92
C SER A 664 13.18 30.01 -2.72
N ASP A 665 13.25 29.94 -4.03
CA ASP A 665 12.07 29.81 -4.88
C ASP A 665 11.31 28.53 -4.58
N TRP A 666 10.15 28.33 -5.24
CA TRP A 666 9.39 27.11 -5.17
C TRP A 666 10.15 25.96 -5.82
N LEU A 667 10.66 25.04 -4.99
CA LEU A 667 11.40 23.86 -5.41
C LEU A 667 10.47 22.66 -5.49
N ARG A 668 10.64 21.83 -6.50
CA ARG A 668 9.93 20.54 -6.56
C ARG A 668 10.37 19.64 -5.40
N ARG A 669 9.40 19.07 -4.68
CA ARG A 669 9.72 18.06 -3.66
C ARG A 669 10.21 16.76 -4.32
N PRO A 670 11.07 15.97 -3.66
CA PRO A 670 11.59 14.71 -4.22
C PRO A 670 10.49 13.70 -4.65
N THR A 671 9.30 13.81 -4.07
CA THR A 671 8.13 12.98 -4.38
C THR A 671 7.22 13.58 -5.48
N ASP A 672 7.62 14.67 -6.13
CA ASP A 672 6.82 15.36 -7.16
C ASP A 672 6.77 14.59 -8.48
N LYS A 673 5.92 13.58 -8.54
CA LYS A 673 5.62 12.78 -9.72
C LYS A 673 4.35 13.30 -10.37
N ARG A 674 4.48 14.14 -11.39
CA ARG A 674 3.39 14.96 -11.98
C ARG A 674 2.21 14.16 -12.49
N VAL A 675 2.43 13.05 -13.14
CA VAL A 675 1.38 12.19 -13.68
C VAL A 675 1.70 10.76 -13.32
N ASN A 676 0.73 10.08 -12.77
CA ASN A 676 0.79 8.65 -12.52
C ASN A 676 -0.45 7.97 -13.08
N PHE A 677 -0.25 6.88 -13.78
CA PHE A 677 -1.26 6.14 -14.49
C PHE A 677 -1.09 4.66 -14.20
N ALA A 678 -2.17 3.97 -13.85
CA ALA A 678 -2.13 2.54 -13.64
C ALA A 678 -3.39 1.85 -14.18
N ILE A 679 -3.18 0.67 -14.74
CA ILE A 679 -4.24 -0.26 -15.14
C ILE A 679 -4.00 -1.58 -14.42
N VAL A 680 -5.03 -2.12 -13.82
CA VAL A 680 -5.10 -3.54 -13.44
C VAL A 680 -6.29 -4.13 -14.18
N PHE A 681 -5.99 -5.02 -15.09
CA PHE A 681 -7.00 -5.67 -15.92
C PHE A 681 -6.96 -7.18 -15.72
N GLN A 682 -8.11 -7.76 -15.43
CA GLN A 682 -8.28 -9.19 -15.25
C GLN A 682 -9.32 -9.72 -16.23
N ASP A 683 -8.97 -10.81 -16.86
CA ASP A 683 -9.84 -11.49 -17.82
C ASP A 683 -9.68 -13.01 -17.75
N HIS A 684 -10.57 -13.74 -18.39
CA HIS A 684 -10.46 -15.17 -18.60
C HIS A 684 -10.78 -15.53 -20.07
N LEU A 685 -10.17 -16.58 -20.55
CA LEU A 685 -10.44 -17.02 -21.91
C LEU A 685 -11.90 -17.49 -22.03
N ALA A 686 -12.67 -16.91 -22.93
CA ALA A 686 -14.10 -17.20 -23.10
C ALA A 686 -14.38 -18.70 -23.29
N LYS A 687 -13.51 -19.40 -24.04
CA LYS A 687 -13.61 -20.83 -24.27
C LYS A 687 -13.14 -21.70 -23.10
N TYR A 688 -12.20 -21.18 -22.30
CA TYR A 688 -11.60 -21.86 -21.16
C TYR A 688 -11.56 -20.95 -19.92
N PRO A 689 -12.68 -20.76 -19.18
CA PRO A 689 -12.76 -19.84 -18.05
C PRO A 689 -11.84 -20.17 -16.88
N SER A 690 -11.27 -21.38 -16.87
CA SER A 690 -10.24 -21.78 -15.89
C SER A 690 -8.87 -21.14 -16.16
N ILE A 691 -8.66 -20.59 -17.37
CA ILE A 691 -7.43 -19.84 -17.69
C ILE A 691 -7.72 -18.36 -17.56
N ARG A 692 -7.02 -17.71 -16.65
CA ARG A 692 -7.13 -16.28 -16.39
C ARG A 692 -5.89 -15.55 -16.86
N VAL A 693 -6.08 -14.33 -17.30
CA VAL A 693 -5.01 -13.40 -17.68
C VAL A 693 -5.12 -12.17 -16.79
N ASN A 694 -4.01 -11.78 -16.21
CA ASN A 694 -3.90 -10.59 -15.40
C ASN A 694 -2.85 -9.68 -16.02
N LEU A 695 -3.17 -8.39 -16.17
CA LEU A 695 -2.28 -7.39 -16.71
C LEU A 695 -2.21 -6.23 -15.74
N ARG A 696 -0.98 -5.78 -15.47
CA ARG A 696 -0.70 -4.61 -14.67
C ARG A 696 0.20 -3.68 -15.46
N LEU A 697 -0.30 -2.49 -15.78
CA LEU A 697 0.46 -1.42 -16.41
C LEU A 697 0.62 -0.29 -15.41
N VAL A 698 1.83 0.21 -15.24
CA VAL A 698 2.14 1.40 -14.45
C VAL A 698 3.03 2.32 -15.29
N VAL A 699 2.60 3.56 -15.44
CA VAL A 699 3.34 4.62 -16.12
C VAL A 699 3.34 5.85 -15.24
N GLY A 700 4.49 6.48 -15.07
CA GLY A 700 4.58 7.71 -14.29
C GLY A 700 5.70 8.62 -14.80
N THR A 701 5.50 9.92 -14.69
CA THR A 701 6.55 10.91 -14.98
C THR A 701 7.73 10.71 -14.03
N GLY A 702 8.92 11.12 -14.46
CA GLY A 702 10.12 11.04 -13.65
C GLY A 702 10.05 11.91 -12.39
N MET A 703 10.76 11.47 -11.37
CA MET A 703 10.91 12.20 -10.11
C MET A 703 12.08 13.19 -10.21
N PRO A 704 12.05 14.26 -9.41
CA PRO A 704 13.19 15.17 -9.29
C PRO A 704 14.40 14.46 -8.70
N TYR A 705 15.60 14.77 -9.19
CA TYR A 705 16.85 14.39 -8.57
C TYR A 705 17.84 15.57 -8.57
N PHE A 706 18.79 15.54 -7.64
CA PHE A 706 19.77 16.60 -7.43
C PHE A 706 21.17 16.06 -7.75
N LEU A 707 22.03 16.93 -8.23
CA LEU A 707 23.43 16.61 -8.46
C LEU A 707 24.13 16.40 -7.11
N ASP A 708 25.03 15.43 -7.07
CA ASP A 708 25.85 15.16 -5.90
C ASP A 708 26.64 16.40 -5.45
N GLY A 709 26.73 16.62 -4.13
CA GLY A 709 27.42 17.77 -3.54
C GLY A 709 26.73 19.13 -3.72
N GLN A 710 25.49 19.18 -4.25
CA GLN A 710 24.72 20.40 -4.33
C GLN A 710 23.64 20.46 -3.26
N TYR A 711 23.52 21.60 -2.61
CA TYR A 711 22.41 21.85 -1.69
C TYR A 711 21.12 21.99 -2.49
N ARG A 712 20.07 21.37 -2.01
CA ARG A 712 18.77 21.34 -2.69
C ARG A 712 18.15 22.71 -2.91
N TYR A 713 18.46 23.68 -2.05
CA TYR A 713 17.90 25.04 -2.10
C TYR A 713 18.57 25.97 -3.12
N THR A 714 19.69 25.55 -3.71
CA THR A 714 20.46 26.39 -4.64
C THR A 714 20.20 26.08 -6.11
N THR A 715 19.55 24.96 -6.43
CA THR A 715 19.45 24.47 -7.81
C THR A 715 18.08 23.90 -8.13
N ASN A 716 17.55 24.17 -9.33
CA ASN A 716 16.38 23.46 -9.84
C ASN A 716 16.75 21.98 -10.06
N PRO A 717 15.91 21.04 -9.60
CA PRO A 717 16.19 19.65 -9.80
C PRO A 717 16.10 19.23 -11.27
N ASN A 718 16.96 18.32 -11.68
CA ASN A 718 16.77 17.54 -12.88
C ASN A 718 15.64 16.51 -12.69
N VAL A 719 15.20 15.87 -13.77
CA VAL A 719 14.12 14.87 -13.72
C VAL A 719 14.60 13.57 -14.34
N ILE A 720 14.52 12.47 -13.60
CA ILE A 720 14.81 11.15 -14.16
C ILE A 720 13.79 10.79 -15.26
N PRO A 721 14.14 9.91 -16.21
CA PRO A 721 13.21 9.45 -17.24
C PRO A 721 11.90 8.88 -16.67
N ALA A 722 10.83 8.92 -17.47
CA ALA A 722 9.54 8.40 -17.09
C ALA A 722 9.59 6.88 -16.81
N TYR A 723 9.03 6.46 -15.69
CA TYR A 723 8.87 5.05 -15.33
C TYR A 723 7.75 4.41 -16.15
N ARG A 724 8.02 3.26 -16.76
CA ARG A 724 7.07 2.51 -17.56
C ARG A 724 7.25 1.02 -17.34
N ARG A 725 6.18 0.33 -16.96
CA ARG A 725 6.24 -1.10 -16.69
C ARG A 725 4.94 -1.79 -17.00
N LEU A 726 5.05 -2.90 -17.72
CA LEU A 726 3.96 -3.81 -18.02
C LEU A 726 4.29 -5.20 -17.46
N ASP A 727 3.44 -5.70 -16.56
CA ASP A 727 3.51 -7.05 -16.03
C ASP A 727 2.30 -7.84 -16.52
N MET A 728 2.50 -9.11 -16.84
CA MET A 728 1.44 -10.00 -17.31
C MET A 728 1.51 -11.34 -16.56
N GLY A 729 0.37 -11.80 -16.08
CA GLY A 729 0.24 -13.09 -15.41
C GLY A 729 -0.79 -13.99 -16.09
N PHE A 730 -0.43 -15.25 -16.22
CA PHE A 730 -1.34 -16.31 -16.69
C PHE A 730 -1.55 -17.29 -15.55
N SER A 731 -2.80 -17.57 -15.21
CA SER A 731 -3.12 -18.55 -14.18
C SER A 731 -4.15 -19.56 -14.67
N LYS A 732 -3.94 -20.82 -14.32
CA LYS A 732 -4.87 -21.92 -14.61
C LYS A 732 -5.39 -22.50 -13.32
N ILE A 733 -6.71 -22.45 -13.13
CA ILE A 733 -7.39 -23.12 -12.05
C ILE A 733 -7.41 -24.61 -12.38
N LEU A 734 -6.76 -25.43 -11.56
CA LEU A 734 -6.68 -26.87 -11.69
C LEU A 734 -7.82 -27.55 -10.93
N ILE A 735 -8.09 -27.08 -9.72
CA ILE A 735 -9.12 -27.59 -8.82
C ILE A 735 -9.84 -26.38 -8.22
N LYS A 736 -11.17 -26.42 -8.20
CA LYS A 736 -12.01 -25.50 -7.47
C LYS A 736 -13.19 -26.27 -6.90
N SER A 737 -13.18 -26.48 -5.59
CA SER A 737 -14.31 -27.08 -4.88
C SER A 737 -15.40 -26.03 -4.72
N THR A 738 -16.56 -26.22 -5.33
CA THR A 738 -17.78 -25.48 -5.05
C THR A 738 -18.47 -26.14 -3.87
N LYS A 739 -18.19 -25.65 -2.63
CA LYS A 739 -18.94 -26.08 -1.46
C LYS A 739 -20.43 -25.79 -1.69
N GLY A 740 -21.23 -26.81 -1.99
CA GLY A 740 -22.68 -26.69 -2.22
C GLY A 740 -23.20 -27.37 -3.46
N ASP A 741 -22.39 -27.78 -4.40
CA ASP A 741 -22.84 -28.51 -5.57
C ASP A 741 -23.02 -30.01 -5.20
N LYS A 742 -24.28 -30.47 -5.20
CA LYS A 742 -24.60 -31.90 -5.01
C LYS A 742 -24.03 -32.80 -6.11
N LYS A 743 -23.46 -32.23 -7.16
CA LYS A 743 -22.60 -32.84 -8.16
C LYS A 743 -21.13 -32.46 -7.93
N ALA A 744 -20.71 -32.40 -6.65
CA ALA A 744 -19.29 -32.28 -6.37
C ALA A 744 -18.56 -33.42 -7.11
N PRO A 745 -17.51 -33.12 -7.89
CA PRO A 745 -16.69 -34.18 -8.47
C PRO A 745 -16.28 -35.10 -7.32
N LYS A 746 -16.25 -36.41 -7.61
CA LYS A 746 -15.76 -37.46 -6.70
C LYS A 746 -14.64 -36.86 -5.89
N LYS A 747 -14.69 -37.00 -4.56
CA LYS A 747 -13.66 -36.51 -3.60
C LYS A 747 -12.32 -36.57 -4.29
N ASN A 748 -11.77 -35.38 -4.59
CA ASN A 748 -10.42 -35.24 -5.08
C ASN A 748 -9.53 -36.12 -4.20
N PRO A 749 -8.75 -37.07 -4.75
CA PRO A 749 -7.97 -38.01 -3.98
C PRO A 749 -7.01 -37.35 -2.99
N PHE A 750 -6.71 -36.08 -3.19
CA PHE A 750 -5.81 -35.30 -2.34
C PHE A 750 -6.55 -34.43 -1.32
N GLY A 751 -7.87 -34.39 -1.26
CA GLY A 751 -8.65 -33.59 -0.33
C GLY A 751 -8.52 -32.06 -0.54
N LEU A 752 -8.13 -31.62 -1.73
CA LEU A 752 -7.88 -30.21 -2.04
C LEU A 752 -9.19 -29.43 -2.26
N ASP A 753 -9.32 -28.27 -1.64
CA ASP A 753 -10.42 -27.33 -1.87
C ASP A 753 -10.16 -26.44 -3.11
N GLU A 754 -8.92 -25.98 -3.30
CA GLU A 754 -8.52 -25.14 -4.41
C GLU A 754 -7.07 -25.43 -4.82
N ALA A 755 -6.79 -25.48 -6.12
CA ALA A 755 -5.43 -25.51 -6.64
C ALA A 755 -5.35 -24.74 -7.95
N TRP A 756 -4.30 -23.94 -8.10
CA TRP A 756 -4.00 -23.27 -9.35
C TRP A 756 -2.50 -23.11 -9.57
N PHE A 757 -2.13 -22.97 -10.82
CA PHE A 757 -0.78 -22.71 -11.28
C PHE A 757 -0.75 -21.36 -11.99
N SER A 758 0.28 -20.55 -11.79
CA SER A 758 0.48 -19.30 -12.51
C SER A 758 1.91 -19.14 -13.02
N ILE A 759 2.02 -18.43 -14.14
CA ILE A 759 3.27 -17.90 -14.68
C ILE A 759 3.07 -16.39 -14.80
N ASP A 760 3.97 -15.64 -14.18
CA ASP A 760 3.98 -14.18 -14.23
C ASP A 760 5.23 -13.72 -14.99
N ILE A 761 5.06 -12.79 -15.91
CA ILE A 761 6.13 -12.15 -16.66
C ILE A 761 6.18 -10.70 -16.21
N PHE A 762 7.24 -10.35 -15.51
CA PHE A 762 7.48 -8.99 -15.04
C PHE A 762 8.26 -8.20 -16.08
N ASN A 763 7.94 -6.90 -16.22
CA ASN A 763 8.54 -6.00 -17.20
C ASN A 763 8.55 -6.62 -18.60
N LEU A 764 7.37 -6.99 -19.11
CA LEU A 764 7.18 -7.71 -20.38
C LEU A 764 7.89 -7.03 -21.55
N LEU A 765 7.91 -5.70 -21.55
CA LEU A 765 8.52 -4.88 -22.61
C LEU A 765 10.03 -4.70 -22.44
N ASP A 766 10.62 -5.21 -21.37
CA ASP A 766 12.07 -5.13 -21.06
C ASP A 766 12.61 -3.69 -21.05
N ILE A 767 11.82 -2.76 -20.46
CA ILE A 767 12.19 -1.35 -20.41
C ILE A 767 13.19 -1.14 -19.26
N ASN A 768 14.32 -0.50 -19.57
CA ASN A 768 15.31 -0.09 -18.58
C ASN A 768 14.83 1.19 -17.85
N ASN A 769 14.17 1.02 -16.73
CA ASN A 769 13.73 2.12 -15.89
C ASN A 769 14.89 2.62 -15.03
N VAL A 770 15.22 3.90 -15.14
CA VAL A 770 16.27 4.53 -14.33
C VAL A 770 15.74 4.78 -12.93
N ILE A 771 16.50 4.40 -11.90
CA ILE A 771 16.20 4.68 -10.51
C ILE A 771 17.04 5.83 -9.94
N SER A 772 18.31 5.88 -10.31
CA SER A 772 19.29 6.86 -9.82
C SER A 772 20.42 7.03 -10.81
N TYR A 773 21.34 7.93 -10.48
CA TYR A 773 22.58 8.13 -11.20
C TYR A 773 23.77 8.03 -10.25
N THR A 774 24.80 7.27 -10.65
CA THR A 774 26.11 7.33 -10.03
C THR A 774 26.90 8.45 -10.69
N TRP A 775 27.44 9.38 -9.90
CA TRP A 775 28.19 10.52 -10.41
C TRP A 775 29.67 10.23 -10.42
N VAL A 776 30.31 10.45 -11.58
CA VAL A 776 31.74 10.37 -11.78
C VAL A 776 32.27 11.68 -12.32
N LYS A 777 33.52 11.99 -12.03
CA LYS A 777 34.17 13.21 -12.46
C LYS A 777 35.30 12.92 -13.45
N ASP A 778 35.53 13.85 -14.37
CA ASP A 778 36.74 13.86 -15.20
C ASP A 778 37.86 14.70 -14.56
N LEU A 779 39.01 14.75 -15.22
CA LEU A 779 40.17 15.56 -14.80
C LEU A 779 39.87 17.07 -14.75
N SER A 780 38.85 17.53 -15.43
CA SER A 780 38.41 18.93 -15.46
C SER A 780 37.29 19.21 -14.44
N ASN A 781 37.01 18.24 -13.52
CA ASN A 781 35.93 18.28 -12.51
C ASN A 781 34.54 18.36 -13.12
N ASN A 782 34.34 18.04 -14.40
CA ASN A 782 33.01 17.88 -14.97
C ASN A 782 32.36 16.61 -14.42
N LYS A 783 31.07 16.72 -14.01
CA LYS A 783 30.29 15.60 -13.46
C LYS A 783 29.49 14.91 -14.56
N TYR A 784 29.57 13.58 -14.58
CA TYR A 784 28.85 12.71 -15.50
C TYR A 784 27.93 11.78 -14.71
N GLY A 785 26.63 11.75 -15.05
CA GLY A 785 25.65 10.87 -14.43
C GLY A 785 25.52 9.55 -15.16
N VAL A 786 25.96 8.48 -14.55
CA VAL A 786 25.84 7.11 -15.08
C VAL A 786 24.54 6.51 -14.56
N PRO A 787 23.57 6.14 -15.45
CA PRO A 787 22.26 5.67 -15.00
C PRO A 787 22.35 4.29 -14.34
N GLU A 788 21.61 4.13 -13.26
CA GLU A 788 21.35 2.85 -12.63
C GLU A 788 19.92 2.41 -12.92
N TYR A 789 19.74 1.14 -13.31
CA TYR A 789 18.47 0.63 -13.79
C TYR A 789 17.83 -0.32 -12.79
N LEU A 790 16.49 -0.31 -12.75
CA LEU A 790 15.67 -1.29 -12.08
C LEU A 790 15.67 -2.64 -12.84
N THR A 791 14.83 -3.57 -12.38
CA THR A 791 14.81 -4.94 -12.93
C THR A 791 14.36 -4.98 -14.40
N GLY A 792 15.11 -5.69 -15.24
CA GLY A 792 14.69 -6.08 -16.59
C GLY A 792 13.57 -7.14 -16.57
N ARG A 793 13.31 -7.80 -17.72
CA ARG A 793 12.28 -8.84 -17.81
C ARG A 793 12.59 -10.03 -16.91
N ARG A 794 11.54 -10.54 -16.21
CA ARG A 794 11.64 -11.69 -15.29
C ARG A 794 10.43 -12.59 -15.44
N ILE A 795 10.65 -13.89 -15.18
CA ILE A 795 9.60 -14.90 -15.18
C ILE A 795 9.51 -15.49 -13.78
N ASN A 796 8.30 -15.59 -13.25
CA ASN A 796 8.01 -16.23 -11.97
C ASN A 796 6.94 -17.30 -12.17
N ALA A 797 7.13 -18.46 -11.59
CA ALA A 797 6.14 -19.53 -11.60
C ALA A 797 5.67 -19.81 -10.16
N ARG A 798 4.36 -20.05 -10.00
CA ARG A 798 3.75 -20.31 -8.70
C ARG A 798 2.72 -21.44 -8.76
N VAL A 799 2.70 -22.25 -7.71
CA VAL A 799 1.64 -23.24 -7.43
C VAL A 799 0.99 -22.85 -6.11
N TYR A 800 -0.30 -22.76 -6.09
CA TYR A 800 -1.08 -22.44 -4.89
C TYR A 800 -2.11 -23.55 -4.64
N VAL A 801 -2.16 -24.00 -3.40
CA VAL A 801 -3.01 -25.11 -2.98
C VAL A 801 -3.70 -24.78 -1.67
N VAL A 802 -4.98 -25.13 -1.57
CA VAL A 802 -5.81 -25.01 -0.36
C VAL A 802 -6.42 -26.38 -0.02
N PHE A 803 -6.32 -26.73 1.27
CA PHE A 803 -6.88 -27.96 1.84
C PHE A 803 -8.03 -27.68 2.78
#